data_66476815e1850ad7f73ac693c0b70baf
#
_entry.id   66476815e1850ad7f73ac693c0b70baf
#
_cell.length_a   1.000
_cell.length_b   1.000
_cell.length_c   1.000
_cell.angle_alpha   90.00
_cell.angle_beta   90.00
_cell.angle_gamma   90.00
#
_symmetry.space_group_name_H-M   'P 1'
#
loop_
_entity.id
_entity.type
_entity.pdbx_description
1 polymer ?
#
loop_
_entity_poly.entity_id
_entity_poly.type
_entity_poly.pdbx_seq_one_letter_code
_entity_poly.pdbx_strand_id
1 'polypeptide(L)'
;MLYRRLCSFVTYSAFFLASYLLAIDGITSDLVLECDGPIVFDDENKSVTAHDGASLRGDDFLLLAEEITWIRSRGEATATGDVCLTKGNTRILADRVRLLTQNGDYIAWNVTGGSPPKVFIAETMEKNASIETFSNAQFYMSEPSLFEPNLRTSRYSVDRNNSTFSIKSSQVRIGETLIGVLPGFRSRKNEGFGPSSLFKVGEDSVLGWYGELGVNYSWEAVSSQAKLTYYQNRGLFMKPTISFDKKTTNSLVRTRLSGGWINDQGTNLGNDLRGYPIGQSRSFIQLRNLARFNDRWRSATLIEWERDSDIVRDFQRNYFYRNQWNQSHSELTYEGNGYSASILSKWQAHDHESKVEQLPLISLEFGPLAKWTAYHSGSLNYARLIRRDNQGRGASPIDRMSVGYKIEKPFRLYQGIHLTPSLATVHQVYDFDSNTMDRTFGEYGIDLHANLHQLIPFENTVWEIEKVLHLTKFSLGFRSTNFLSGSPNFKIPNIYPFVEDLNLSPLDLLDDPKNESIIEKNLVRLGWENSFWGKWNDANRKLLSMRAFYDLWSSYPEGVDGGRFLYGDISIHPSSWFSINLRQKVDLKNGKNYRKSYGINLRDGRFQGASLSYMSYLNFNDYLSSSAWKRLNEKLFCSTSALYDLKQKSLSYWRSSLEYRTGSSWIWDTSMTQRKGTRKENITEWTIGLSLSGFKLNQLTEPDGLNSLYSM
;
A
#
# COMPACT_ATOMS: atom_id res chain seq x y z
N MET A 1 6.20 44.31 37.42
CA MET A 1 6.14 42.89 36.98
C MET A 1 6.08 41.86 38.13
N LEU A 2 6.34 42.23 39.38
CA LEU A 2 6.23 41.34 40.54
C LEU A 2 4.80 41.16 41.12
N TYR A 3 3.93 42.10 40.90
CA TYR A 3 2.56 42.10 41.48
C TYR A 3 1.59 41.15 40.71
N ARG A 4 1.86 40.82 39.47
CA ARG A 4 1.05 39.87 38.67
C ARG A 4 1.38 38.38 38.89
N ARG A 5 2.54 38.07 39.49
CA ARG A 5 2.93 36.69 39.81
C ARG A 5 2.48 36.23 41.20
N LEU A 6 2.17 37.16 42.11
CA LEU A 6 1.65 36.79 43.44
C LEU A 6 0.12 36.53 43.42
N CYS A 7 -0.63 37.17 42.56
CA CYS A 7 -2.07 36.89 42.43
C CYS A 7 -2.40 35.56 41.75
N SER A 8 -1.53 35.06 40.83
CA SER A 8 -1.77 33.77 40.21
C SER A 8 -1.37 32.58 41.09
N PHE A 9 -0.49 32.79 42.07
CA PHE A 9 -0.10 31.72 43.01
C PHE A 9 -1.11 31.49 44.12
N VAL A 10 -1.81 32.57 44.55
CA VAL A 10 -2.86 32.47 45.57
C VAL A 10 -4.17 31.90 44.99
N THR A 11 -4.47 32.16 43.72
CA THR A 11 -5.66 31.59 43.05
C THR A 11 -5.47 30.11 42.74
N TYR A 12 -4.25 29.66 42.37
CA TYR A 12 -3.97 28.24 42.15
C TYR A 12 -3.93 27.41 43.44
N SER A 13 -3.45 27.97 44.55
CA SER A 13 -3.44 27.29 45.85
C SER A 13 -4.84 27.19 46.49
N ALA A 14 -5.73 28.14 46.22
CA ALA A 14 -7.12 28.07 46.67
C ALA A 14 -7.96 27.07 45.86
N PHE A 15 -7.63 26.88 44.57
CA PHE A 15 -8.30 25.88 43.74
C PHE A 15 -7.84 24.47 44.07
N PHE A 16 -6.56 24.25 44.47
CA PHE A 16 -6.06 22.95 44.90
C PHE A 16 -6.52 22.54 46.31
N LEU A 17 -6.78 23.50 47.24
CA LEU A 17 -7.36 23.19 48.54
C LEU A 17 -8.89 22.95 48.46
N ALA A 18 -9.58 23.59 47.54
CA ALA A 18 -11.01 23.33 47.30
C ALA A 18 -11.25 21.99 46.63
N SER A 19 -10.31 21.50 45.77
CA SER A 19 -10.40 20.17 45.18
C SER A 19 -9.98 19.03 46.13
N TYR A 20 -9.26 19.31 47.23
CA TYR A 20 -8.90 18.30 48.20
C TYR A 20 -9.95 18.15 49.34
N LEU A 21 -10.83 19.14 49.53
CA LEU A 21 -11.93 19.08 50.51
C LEU A 21 -13.24 18.50 49.93
N LEU A 22 -13.30 18.25 48.62
CA LEU A 22 -14.43 17.59 47.95
C LEU A 22 -14.17 16.11 47.68
N ALA A 23 -13.09 15.52 48.19
CA ALA A 23 -12.69 14.11 47.95
C ALA A 23 -12.95 13.17 49.15
N ILE A 24 -13.81 13.58 50.11
CA ILE A 24 -14.28 12.72 51.18
C ILE A 24 -15.78 12.86 51.28
N ASP A 25 -16.50 12.34 50.32
CA ASP A 25 -17.80 11.74 50.47
C ASP A 25 -17.98 10.74 49.35
N GLY A 26 -18.31 9.50 49.70
CA GLY A 26 -18.58 8.44 48.74
C GLY A 26 -19.66 8.97 47.76
N ILE A 27 -19.29 9.07 46.48
CA ILE A 27 -20.22 9.47 45.40
C ILE A 27 -21.23 8.31 45.31
N THR A 28 -22.32 8.46 46.06
CA THR A 28 -23.57 7.81 45.71
C THR A 28 -24.05 8.59 44.47
N SER A 29 -24.01 7.94 43.29
CA SER A 29 -24.57 8.49 42.07
C SER A 29 -26.02 8.96 42.39
N ASP A 30 -26.26 10.26 42.34
CA ASP A 30 -27.59 10.82 42.59
C ASP A 30 -28.47 10.39 41.41
N LEU A 31 -29.28 9.34 41.63
CA LEU A 31 -30.33 8.95 40.70
C LEU A 31 -31.51 9.90 40.89
N VAL A 32 -31.89 10.58 39.80
CA VAL A 32 -33.00 11.51 39.77
C VAL A 32 -34.15 10.90 38.99
N LEU A 33 -35.31 10.71 39.65
CA LEU A 33 -36.55 10.25 39.02
C LEU A 33 -37.51 11.42 38.96
N GLU A 34 -37.95 11.81 37.75
CA GLU A 34 -38.88 12.91 37.47
C GLU A 34 -40.00 12.37 36.56
N CYS A 35 -41.17 12.96 36.64
CA CYS A 35 -42.31 12.70 35.75
C CYS A 35 -43.27 13.91 35.69
N ASP A 36 -44.08 13.94 34.65
CA ASP A 36 -45.13 14.97 34.51
C ASP A 36 -46.42 14.57 35.26
N GLY A 37 -46.58 13.30 35.59
CA GLY A 37 -47.74 12.73 36.28
C GLY A 37 -47.51 12.41 37.75
N PRO A 38 -48.36 11.59 38.37
CA PRO A 38 -48.28 11.24 39.77
C PRO A 38 -47.11 10.27 40.04
N ILE A 39 -46.46 10.44 41.18
CA ILE A 39 -45.51 9.50 41.75
C ILE A 39 -46.22 8.67 42.82
N VAL A 40 -46.25 7.36 42.62
CA VAL A 40 -46.87 6.42 43.56
C VAL A 40 -45.80 5.66 44.32
N PHE A 41 -45.93 5.68 45.68
CA PHE A 41 -45.03 4.95 46.57
C PHE A 41 -45.74 3.68 47.05
N ASP A 42 -45.08 2.56 46.94
CA ASP A 42 -45.52 1.28 47.48
C ASP A 42 -44.59 0.87 48.62
N ASP A 43 -45.08 1.01 49.87
CA ASP A 43 -44.31 0.75 51.07
C ASP A 43 -44.05 -0.76 51.30
N GLU A 44 -44.92 -1.65 50.80
CA GLU A 44 -44.74 -3.10 50.92
C GLU A 44 -43.59 -3.60 50.05
N ASN A 45 -43.53 -3.14 48.83
CA ASN A 45 -42.48 -3.54 47.86
C ASN A 45 -41.27 -2.58 47.86
N LYS A 46 -41.31 -1.47 48.63
CA LYS A 46 -40.32 -0.38 48.65
C LYS A 46 -40.01 0.12 47.26
N SER A 47 -41.03 0.27 46.43
CA SER A 47 -40.95 0.72 45.07
C SER A 47 -41.58 2.12 44.86
N VAL A 48 -41.08 2.83 43.87
CA VAL A 48 -41.58 4.15 43.44
C VAL A 48 -41.94 4.01 41.97
N THR A 49 -43.18 4.31 41.62
CA THR A 49 -43.65 4.30 40.25
C THR A 49 -43.98 5.72 39.83
N ALA A 50 -43.37 6.18 38.76
CA ALA A 50 -43.61 7.45 38.12
C ALA A 50 -44.39 7.23 36.81
N HIS A 51 -45.44 7.96 36.59
CA HIS A 51 -46.34 7.88 35.44
C HIS A 51 -46.31 9.14 34.60
N ASP A 52 -46.69 9.02 33.33
CA ASP A 52 -46.82 10.14 32.37
C ASP A 52 -45.50 10.89 32.12
N GLY A 53 -44.72 10.39 31.18
CA GLY A 53 -43.48 11.03 30.78
C GLY A 53 -42.36 10.91 31.84
N ALA A 54 -42.23 9.72 32.44
CA ALA A 54 -41.22 9.46 33.46
C ALA A 54 -39.77 9.46 32.91
N SER A 55 -38.87 10.07 33.67
CA SER A 55 -37.44 10.10 33.39
C SER A 55 -36.61 9.61 34.59
N LEU A 56 -35.65 8.71 34.37
CA LEU A 56 -34.68 8.33 35.36
C LEU A 56 -33.28 8.65 34.82
N ARG A 57 -32.60 9.56 35.50
CA ARG A 57 -31.23 9.99 35.14
C ARG A 57 -30.21 9.47 36.15
N GLY A 58 -29.14 8.87 35.60
CA GLY A 58 -27.93 8.52 36.33
C GLY A 58 -26.71 9.20 35.69
N ASP A 59 -25.51 8.91 36.20
CA ASP A 59 -24.27 9.55 35.74
C ASP A 59 -23.95 9.28 34.24
N ASP A 60 -24.24 8.09 33.75
CA ASP A 60 -23.88 7.66 32.41
C ASP A 60 -25.08 7.24 31.54
N PHE A 61 -26.31 7.39 32.04
CA PHE A 61 -27.53 7.03 31.31
C PHE A 61 -28.70 7.99 31.56
N LEU A 62 -29.60 8.02 30.59
CA LEU A 62 -30.93 8.66 30.68
C LEU A 62 -31.96 7.66 30.16
N LEU A 63 -32.92 7.30 31.02
CA LEU A 63 -34.03 6.40 30.71
C LEU A 63 -35.33 7.22 30.71
N LEU A 64 -36.03 7.25 29.59
CA LEU A 64 -37.31 7.91 29.40
C LEU A 64 -38.37 6.87 29.09
N ALA A 65 -39.57 6.97 29.62
CA ALA A 65 -40.67 6.05 29.35
C ALA A 65 -42.02 6.69 29.75
N GLU A 66 -43.12 6.07 29.37
CA GLU A 66 -44.44 6.46 29.87
C GLU A 66 -44.56 6.18 31.37
N GLU A 67 -44.00 5.03 31.80
CA GLU A 67 -44.00 4.58 33.17
C GLU A 67 -42.64 4.05 33.61
N ILE A 68 -42.14 4.41 34.78
CA ILE A 68 -40.94 3.87 35.39
C ILE A 68 -41.23 3.45 36.84
N THR A 69 -41.07 2.15 37.10
CA THR A 69 -41.11 1.60 38.46
C THR A 69 -39.66 1.35 38.93
N TRP A 70 -39.26 2.03 40.02
CA TRP A 70 -37.94 1.88 40.60
C TRP A 70 -38.00 1.22 41.99
N ILE A 71 -37.35 0.03 42.14
CA ILE A 71 -37.22 -0.70 43.40
C ILE A 71 -35.89 -0.36 43.98
N ARG A 72 -35.88 0.62 44.89
CA ARG A 72 -34.64 1.16 45.46
C ARG A 72 -33.83 0.11 46.22
N SER A 73 -34.47 -0.82 46.95
CA SER A 73 -33.80 -1.89 47.72
C SER A 73 -33.01 -2.88 46.83
N ARG A 74 -33.40 -3.05 45.58
CA ARG A 74 -32.75 -3.92 44.60
C ARG A 74 -31.90 -3.18 43.61
N GLY A 75 -31.95 -1.83 43.56
CA GLY A 75 -31.31 -1.03 42.55
C GLY A 75 -31.82 -1.35 41.16
N GLU A 76 -33.11 -1.70 41.03
CA GLU A 76 -33.72 -2.15 39.78
C GLU A 76 -34.80 -1.15 39.33
N ALA A 77 -34.69 -0.69 38.06
CA ALA A 77 -35.69 0.14 37.41
C ALA A 77 -36.30 -0.61 36.24
N THR A 78 -37.62 -0.65 36.15
CA THR A 78 -38.37 -1.18 35.02
C THR A 78 -39.13 -0.05 34.34
N ALA A 79 -38.88 0.18 33.06
CA ALA A 79 -39.52 1.16 32.25
C ALA A 79 -40.41 0.46 31.19
N THR A 80 -41.61 1.01 30.97
CA THR A 80 -42.57 0.50 30.00
C THR A 80 -43.24 1.68 29.26
N GLY A 81 -43.62 1.44 27.99
CA GLY A 81 -44.26 2.41 27.12
C GLY A 81 -43.24 3.39 26.50
N ASP A 82 -43.04 3.31 25.20
CA ASP A 82 -42.18 4.19 24.40
C ASP A 82 -40.81 4.44 25.05
N VAL A 83 -40.18 3.37 25.53
CA VAL A 83 -38.96 3.49 26.32
C VAL A 83 -37.80 3.96 25.44
N CYS A 84 -37.09 5.00 25.89
CA CYS A 84 -35.86 5.49 25.30
C CYS A 84 -34.71 5.44 26.33
N LEU A 85 -33.75 4.57 26.11
CA LEU A 85 -32.50 4.51 26.90
C LEU A 85 -31.36 5.13 26.11
N THR A 86 -30.77 6.19 26.62
CA THR A 86 -29.57 6.82 26.07
C THR A 86 -28.39 6.53 26.99
N LYS A 87 -27.31 5.92 26.42
CA LYS A 87 -26.07 5.66 27.15
C LYS A 87 -24.88 5.97 26.27
N GLY A 88 -24.10 6.99 26.62
CA GLY A 88 -23.03 7.51 25.76
C GLY A 88 -23.57 7.96 24.39
N ASN A 89 -22.99 7.41 23.32
CA ASN A 89 -23.41 7.69 21.93
C ASN A 89 -24.47 6.71 21.38
N THR A 90 -24.95 5.79 22.19
CA THR A 90 -25.94 4.78 21.78
C THR A 90 -27.32 5.16 22.31
N ARG A 91 -28.29 5.19 21.42
CA ARG A 91 -29.70 5.39 21.75
C ARG A 91 -30.47 4.12 21.42
N ILE A 92 -31.26 3.64 22.37
CA ILE A 92 -32.06 2.43 22.29
C ILE A 92 -33.52 2.84 22.51
N LEU A 93 -34.39 2.45 21.58
CA LEU A 93 -35.85 2.52 21.71
C LEU A 93 -36.34 1.10 21.94
N ALA A 94 -37.25 0.90 22.89
CA ALA A 94 -37.77 -0.40 23.26
C ALA A 94 -39.20 -0.30 23.83
N ASP A 95 -39.93 -1.39 23.81
CA ASP A 95 -41.23 -1.45 24.46
C ASP A 95 -41.08 -1.51 25.98
N ARG A 96 -40.02 -2.17 26.44
CA ARG A 96 -39.71 -2.36 27.85
C ARG A 96 -38.22 -2.44 28.09
N VAL A 97 -37.75 -1.83 29.20
CA VAL A 97 -36.36 -1.93 29.67
C VAL A 97 -36.37 -2.25 31.16
N ARG A 98 -35.54 -3.22 31.56
CA ARG A 98 -35.20 -3.50 32.96
C ARG A 98 -33.73 -3.16 33.14
N LEU A 99 -33.45 -2.18 33.98
CA LEU A 99 -32.12 -1.61 34.22
C LEU A 99 -31.69 -1.85 35.68
N LEU A 100 -30.48 -2.38 35.88
CA LEU A 100 -29.80 -2.41 37.17
C LEU A 100 -29.01 -1.11 37.34
N THR A 101 -29.49 -0.23 38.19
CA THR A 101 -28.93 1.14 38.35
C THR A 101 -27.55 1.17 38.96
N GLN A 102 -27.13 0.10 39.66
CA GLN A 102 -25.83 0.02 40.37
C GLN A 102 -24.66 -0.21 39.40
N ASN A 103 -24.84 -1.01 38.35
CA ASN A 103 -23.80 -1.40 37.41
C ASN A 103 -24.12 -1.04 35.96
N GLY A 104 -25.33 -0.50 35.73
CA GLY A 104 -25.79 -0.12 34.41
C GLY A 104 -26.03 -1.30 33.44
N ASP A 105 -26.26 -2.50 33.98
CA ASP A 105 -26.67 -3.67 33.22
C ASP A 105 -28.17 -3.56 32.90
N TYR A 106 -28.59 -4.05 31.73
CA TYR A 106 -29.99 -3.95 31.33
C TYR A 106 -30.41 -5.08 30.41
N ILE A 107 -31.71 -5.31 30.38
CA ILE A 107 -32.40 -6.13 29.38
C ILE A 107 -33.48 -5.25 28.76
N ALA A 108 -33.51 -5.19 27.44
CA ALA A 108 -34.50 -4.46 26.66
C ALA A 108 -35.23 -5.41 25.69
N TRP A 109 -36.52 -5.18 25.47
CA TRP A 109 -37.38 -5.99 24.60
C TRP A 109 -37.92 -5.13 23.43
N ASN A 110 -38.03 -5.78 22.26
CA ASN A 110 -38.44 -5.16 21.00
C ASN A 110 -37.61 -3.88 20.69
N VAL A 111 -36.32 -4.11 20.54
CA VAL A 111 -35.35 -3.04 20.55
C VAL A 111 -35.06 -2.55 19.14
N THR A 112 -35.10 -1.24 18.96
CA THR A 112 -34.54 -0.53 17.80
C THR A 112 -33.50 0.45 18.30
N GLY A 113 -32.31 0.39 17.78
CA GLY A 113 -31.26 1.27 18.25
C GLY A 113 -30.10 1.39 17.28
N GLY A 114 -29.09 2.15 17.68
CA GLY A 114 -27.89 2.28 16.88
C GLY A 114 -27.05 3.50 17.21
N SER A 115 -26.02 3.64 16.39
CA SER A 115 -25.20 4.85 16.33
C SER A 115 -25.06 5.19 14.84
N PRO A 116 -25.58 6.33 14.40
CA PRO A 116 -25.59 6.68 12.97
C PRO A 116 -24.23 6.45 12.30
N PRO A 117 -24.20 5.90 11.08
CA PRO A 117 -25.35 5.53 10.24
C PRO A 117 -25.93 4.11 10.49
N LYS A 118 -25.41 3.37 11.47
CA LYS A 118 -25.77 1.97 11.73
C LYS A 118 -27.03 1.87 12.60
N VAL A 119 -27.93 0.98 12.20
CA VAL A 119 -29.19 0.70 12.89
C VAL A 119 -29.29 -0.81 13.15
N PHE A 120 -29.83 -1.19 14.29
CA PHE A 120 -30.19 -2.57 14.57
C PHE A 120 -31.62 -2.67 15.09
N ILE A 121 -32.24 -3.80 14.83
CA ILE A 121 -33.55 -4.18 15.37
C ILE A 121 -33.34 -5.56 16.00
N ALA A 122 -33.80 -5.76 17.23
CA ALA A 122 -33.64 -7.02 17.93
C ALA A 122 -34.87 -7.32 18.80
N GLU A 123 -35.21 -8.61 18.94
CA GLU A 123 -36.24 -9.03 19.85
C GLU A 123 -35.87 -8.75 21.30
N THR A 124 -34.61 -9.05 21.67
CA THR A 124 -34.04 -8.71 22.97
C THR A 124 -32.62 -8.24 22.85
N MET A 125 -32.28 -7.28 23.70
CA MET A 125 -30.90 -6.83 23.93
C MET A 125 -30.58 -6.90 25.40
N GLU A 126 -29.54 -7.65 25.76
CA GLU A 126 -29.05 -7.83 27.11
C GLU A 126 -27.61 -7.28 27.22
N LYS A 127 -27.37 -6.44 28.20
CA LYS A 127 -26.05 -6.02 28.59
C LYS A 127 -25.76 -6.54 29.99
N ASN A 128 -24.69 -7.34 30.11
CA ASN A 128 -24.20 -7.88 31.38
C ASN A 128 -22.69 -7.60 31.46
N ALA A 129 -22.32 -6.72 32.39
CA ALA A 129 -20.96 -6.20 32.53
C ALA A 129 -20.38 -5.67 31.19
N SER A 130 -19.45 -6.38 30.58
CA SER A 130 -18.81 -5.99 29.30
C SER A 130 -19.46 -6.63 28.06
N ILE A 131 -20.38 -7.55 28.26
CA ILE A 131 -20.96 -8.34 27.17
C ILE A 131 -22.35 -7.80 26.81
N GLU A 132 -22.50 -7.43 25.52
CA GLU A 132 -23.80 -7.09 24.94
C GLU A 132 -24.25 -8.26 24.05
N THR A 133 -25.46 -8.76 24.29
CA THR A 133 -26.04 -9.85 23.53
C THR A 133 -27.36 -9.42 22.90
N PHE A 134 -27.51 -9.68 21.62
CA PHE A 134 -28.68 -9.41 20.83
C PHE A 134 -29.28 -10.75 20.38
N SER A 135 -30.57 -10.93 20.60
CA SER A 135 -31.29 -12.12 20.14
C SER A 135 -32.25 -11.77 19.00
N ASN A 136 -32.34 -12.65 17.99
CA ASN A 136 -33.15 -12.47 16.79
C ASN A 136 -32.96 -11.07 16.18
N ALA A 137 -31.69 -10.70 15.97
CA ALA A 137 -31.31 -9.37 15.56
C ALA A 137 -31.14 -9.21 14.04
N GLN A 138 -31.45 -8.01 13.56
CA GLN A 138 -31.18 -7.54 12.21
C GLN A 138 -30.30 -6.29 12.32
N PHE A 139 -29.19 -6.28 11.59
CA PHE A 139 -28.24 -5.17 11.55
C PHE A 139 -28.24 -4.55 10.17
N TYR A 140 -28.42 -3.23 10.12
CA TYR A 140 -28.40 -2.40 8.93
C TYR A 140 -27.23 -1.41 9.00
N MET A 141 -26.68 -1.05 7.84
CA MET A 141 -25.63 -0.05 7.76
C MET A 141 -26.13 1.36 7.56
N SER A 142 -27.42 1.50 7.25
CA SER A 142 -28.20 2.74 7.19
C SER A 142 -29.62 2.47 7.65
N GLU A 143 -30.51 3.43 7.50
CA GLU A 143 -31.93 3.24 7.80
C GLU A 143 -32.53 2.07 7.00
N PRO A 144 -33.33 1.20 7.64
CA PRO A 144 -33.97 0.08 6.98
C PRO A 144 -34.77 0.49 5.74
N SER A 145 -34.52 -0.14 4.61
CA SER A 145 -35.25 0.06 3.36
C SER A 145 -35.35 -1.23 2.55
N LEU A 146 -36.20 -1.24 1.52
CA LEU A 146 -36.42 -2.44 0.67
C LEU A 146 -35.16 -2.97 -0.01
N PHE A 147 -34.19 -2.11 -0.29
CA PHE A 147 -32.94 -2.46 -0.97
C PHE A 147 -31.72 -2.37 -0.05
N GLU A 148 -31.93 -2.10 1.25
CA GLU A 148 -30.82 -2.03 2.18
C GLU A 148 -30.35 -3.43 2.58
N PRO A 149 -29.03 -3.70 2.47
CA PRO A 149 -28.47 -4.95 2.94
C PRO A 149 -28.58 -5.05 4.45
N ASN A 150 -28.98 -6.22 4.92
CA ASN A 150 -29.04 -6.50 6.34
C ASN A 150 -28.47 -7.87 6.69
N LEU A 151 -28.01 -7.99 7.92
CA LEU A 151 -27.55 -9.23 8.52
C LEU A 151 -28.55 -9.66 9.58
N ARG A 152 -29.28 -10.74 9.33
CA ARG A 152 -30.20 -11.34 10.30
C ARG A 152 -29.54 -12.50 11.00
N THR A 153 -29.52 -12.49 12.32
CA THR A 153 -28.90 -13.55 13.13
C THR A 153 -29.75 -13.91 14.34
N SER A 154 -29.74 -15.19 14.72
CA SER A 154 -30.45 -15.63 15.93
C SER A 154 -29.75 -15.13 17.21
N ARG A 155 -28.45 -14.95 17.20
CA ARG A 155 -27.69 -14.41 18.34
C ARG A 155 -26.41 -13.72 17.88
N TYR A 156 -26.21 -12.50 18.38
CA TYR A 156 -24.98 -11.71 18.24
C TYR A 156 -24.52 -11.26 19.60
N SER A 157 -23.25 -11.46 19.94
CA SER A 157 -22.67 -11.01 21.23
C SER A 157 -21.38 -10.24 20.99
N VAL A 158 -21.20 -9.15 21.72
CA VAL A 158 -19.99 -8.30 21.70
C VAL A 158 -19.43 -8.26 23.12
N ASP A 159 -18.17 -8.63 23.28
CA ASP A 159 -17.40 -8.43 24.49
C ASP A 159 -16.52 -7.19 24.31
N ARG A 160 -16.85 -6.12 25.02
CA ARG A 160 -16.15 -4.83 24.89
C ARG A 160 -14.74 -4.86 25.51
N ASN A 161 -14.53 -5.63 26.59
CA ASN A 161 -13.24 -5.74 27.26
C ASN A 161 -12.22 -6.45 26.37
N ASN A 162 -12.62 -7.56 25.78
CA ASN A 162 -11.76 -8.34 24.90
C ASN A 162 -11.80 -7.88 23.43
N SER A 163 -12.61 -6.87 23.11
CA SER A 163 -12.84 -6.39 21.76
C SER A 163 -13.20 -7.51 20.77
N THR A 164 -13.94 -8.54 21.25
CA THR A 164 -14.37 -9.67 20.44
C THR A 164 -15.88 -9.66 20.22
N PHE A 165 -16.30 -10.21 19.09
CA PHE A 165 -17.72 -10.49 18.85
C PHE A 165 -17.91 -11.91 18.34
N SER A 166 -19.09 -12.44 18.58
CA SER A 166 -19.51 -13.75 18.08
C SER A 166 -20.89 -13.66 17.45
N ILE A 167 -21.07 -14.37 16.34
CA ILE A 167 -22.34 -14.48 15.63
C ILE A 167 -22.67 -15.98 15.53
N LYS A 168 -23.91 -16.36 15.82
CA LYS A 168 -24.44 -17.65 15.40
C LYS A 168 -24.76 -17.59 13.90
N SER A 169 -25.21 -18.70 13.32
CA SER A 169 -25.59 -18.74 11.90
C SER A 169 -26.41 -17.51 11.53
N SER A 170 -26.03 -16.84 10.45
CA SER A 170 -26.67 -15.60 10.03
C SER A 170 -27.04 -15.63 8.56
N GLN A 171 -28.04 -14.85 8.20
CA GLN A 171 -28.53 -14.68 6.85
C GLN A 171 -28.14 -13.28 6.37
N VAL A 172 -27.53 -13.21 5.21
CA VAL A 172 -27.31 -11.94 4.49
C VAL A 172 -28.50 -11.73 3.58
N ARG A 173 -29.18 -10.61 3.70
CA ARG A 173 -30.39 -10.27 2.96
C ARG A 173 -30.28 -8.88 2.32
N ILE A 174 -31.01 -8.67 1.25
CA ILE A 174 -31.29 -7.34 0.69
C ILE A 174 -32.79 -7.12 0.84
N GLY A 175 -33.19 -6.21 1.71
CA GLY A 175 -34.55 -6.14 2.18
C GLY A 175 -34.98 -7.51 2.76
N GLU A 176 -36.04 -8.10 2.20
CA GLU A 176 -36.51 -9.42 2.60
C GLU A 176 -35.95 -10.59 1.78
N THR A 177 -35.15 -10.31 0.73
CA THR A 177 -34.60 -11.34 -0.16
C THR A 177 -33.34 -11.97 0.43
N LEU A 178 -33.34 -13.30 0.61
CA LEU A 178 -32.15 -14.03 1.07
C LEU A 178 -31.11 -14.11 -0.04
N ILE A 179 -29.89 -13.61 0.25
CA ILE A 179 -28.74 -13.65 -0.66
C ILE A 179 -27.77 -14.78 -0.29
N GLY A 180 -27.62 -15.06 1.01
CA GLY A 180 -26.71 -16.10 1.47
C GLY A 180 -26.81 -16.37 2.96
N VAL A 181 -26.19 -17.48 3.38
CA VAL A 181 -26.14 -17.92 4.78
C VAL A 181 -24.66 -17.97 5.20
N LEU A 182 -24.37 -17.43 6.37
CA LEU A 182 -23.03 -17.47 6.96
C LEU A 182 -23.04 -18.43 8.16
N PRO A 183 -22.04 -19.32 8.29
CA PRO A 183 -21.88 -20.13 9.49
C PRO A 183 -21.57 -19.24 10.69
N GLY A 184 -21.80 -19.77 11.88
CA GLY A 184 -21.44 -19.09 13.12
C GLY A 184 -19.91 -18.95 13.25
N PHE A 185 -19.45 -17.80 13.78
CA PHE A 185 -18.02 -17.52 13.98
C PHE A 185 -17.80 -16.51 15.11
N ARG A 186 -16.55 -16.39 15.53
CA ARG A 186 -16.07 -15.41 16.51
C ARG A 186 -14.87 -14.65 15.94
N SER A 187 -14.83 -13.34 16.11
CA SER A 187 -13.74 -12.47 15.62
C SER A 187 -13.50 -11.28 16.54
N ARG A 188 -12.41 -10.53 16.32
CA ARG A 188 -12.12 -9.30 17.04
C ARG A 188 -12.79 -8.10 16.37
N LYS A 189 -13.23 -7.13 17.17
CA LYS A 189 -13.98 -5.95 16.70
C LYS A 189 -13.22 -5.09 15.66
N ASN A 190 -11.89 -5.09 15.71
CA ASN A 190 -11.05 -4.32 14.80
C ASN A 190 -10.69 -5.07 13.50
N GLU A 191 -11.06 -6.34 13.42
CA GLU A 191 -10.89 -7.16 12.23
C GLU A 191 -12.15 -7.02 11.39
N GLY A 192 -12.00 -6.44 10.18
CA GLY A 192 -13.12 -6.27 9.27
C GLY A 192 -13.74 -7.63 8.95
N PHE A 193 -14.99 -7.83 9.33
CA PHE A 193 -15.74 -9.05 9.05
C PHE A 193 -16.95 -8.75 8.17
N GLY A 194 -17.18 -9.65 7.25
CA GLY A 194 -18.42 -9.75 6.48
C GLY A 194 -18.18 -10.14 5.02
N PRO A 195 -19.15 -10.78 4.39
CA PRO A 195 -19.14 -10.96 2.95
C PRO A 195 -19.37 -9.61 2.28
N SER A 196 -18.53 -9.24 1.35
CA SER A 196 -18.85 -8.22 0.36
C SER A 196 -19.08 -8.93 -0.98
N SER A 197 -20.10 -8.54 -1.67
CA SER A 197 -20.39 -9.05 -3.01
C SER A 197 -20.14 -7.94 -4.03
N LEU A 198 -19.55 -8.32 -5.13
CA LEU A 198 -19.37 -7.50 -6.31
C LEU A 198 -20.16 -8.15 -7.44
N PHE A 199 -21.03 -7.40 -8.04
CA PHE A 199 -21.66 -7.77 -9.30
C PHE A 199 -21.24 -6.76 -10.37
N LYS A 200 -20.75 -7.25 -11.51
CA LYS A 200 -20.30 -6.41 -12.61
C LYS A 200 -20.78 -7.00 -13.92
N VAL A 201 -21.28 -6.14 -14.78
CA VAL A 201 -21.60 -6.48 -16.17
C VAL A 201 -20.84 -5.55 -17.09
N GLY A 202 -20.53 -6.03 -18.26
CA GLY A 202 -19.85 -5.21 -19.26
C GLY A 202 -19.78 -5.87 -20.61
N GLU A 203 -19.20 -5.16 -21.55
CA GLU A 203 -18.91 -5.65 -22.87
C GLU A 203 -17.45 -5.33 -23.20
N ASP A 204 -16.79 -6.29 -23.76
CA ASP A 204 -15.43 -6.21 -24.24
C ASP A 204 -15.42 -6.60 -25.71
N SER A 205 -14.81 -5.80 -26.56
CA SER A 205 -14.78 -6.02 -28.01
C SER A 205 -14.16 -7.36 -28.45
N VAL A 206 -13.38 -8.01 -27.56
CA VAL A 206 -12.71 -9.31 -27.83
C VAL A 206 -13.38 -10.43 -27.07
N LEU A 207 -13.72 -10.22 -25.79
CA LEU A 207 -14.30 -11.26 -24.92
C LEU A 207 -15.84 -11.35 -25.02
N GLY A 208 -16.48 -10.35 -25.63
CA GLY A 208 -17.94 -10.23 -25.71
C GLY A 208 -18.56 -9.69 -24.42
N TRP A 209 -19.86 -9.81 -24.31
CA TRP A 209 -20.59 -9.51 -23.08
C TRP A 209 -20.11 -10.38 -21.94
N TYR A 210 -20.04 -9.83 -20.73
CA TYR A 210 -19.67 -10.59 -19.57
C TYR A 210 -20.44 -10.17 -18.31
N GLY A 211 -20.57 -11.15 -17.41
CA GLY A 211 -21.06 -10.94 -16.05
C GLY A 211 -20.04 -11.47 -15.04
N GLU A 212 -19.67 -10.68 -14.07
CA GLU A 212 -18.77 -11.05 -12.97
C GLU A 212 -19.55 -11.06 -11.65
N LEU A 213 -19.40 -12.14 -10.90
CA LEU A 213 -19.82 -12.24 -9.51
C LEU A 213 -18.61 -12.46 -8.63
N GLY A 214 -18.41 -11.58 -7.65
CA GLY A 214 -17.35 -11.67 -6.67
C GLY A 214 -17.90 -11.83 -5.27
N VAL A 215 -17.34 -12.75 -4.49
CA VAL A 215 -17.63 -12.93 -3.06
C VAL A 215 -16.33 -12.83 -2.30
N ASN A 216 -16.29 -11.95 -1.31
CA ASN A 216 -15.15 -11.78 -0.42
C ASN A 216 -15.54 -12.21 0.99
N TYR A 217 -14.66 -12.91 1.65
CA TYR A 217 -14.81 -13.31 3.04
C TYR A 217 -13.51 -13.03 3.79
N SER A 218 -13.60 -12.39 4.94
CA SER A 218 -12.43 -12.11 5.78
C SER A 218 -12.67 -12.64 7.18
N TRP A 219 -11.65 -13.29 7.73
CA TRP A 219 -11.63 -13.83 9.08
C TRP A 219 -10.26 -13.60 9.69
N GLU A 220 -10.21 -12.82 10.76
CA GLU A 220 -8.95 -12.43 11.42
C GLU A 220 -7.91 -11.90 10.41
N ALA A 221 -6.77 -12.59 10.32
CA ALA A 221 -5.68 -12.24 9.43
C ALA A 221 -5.85 -12.81 8.01
N VAL A 222 -6.88 -13.64 7.76
CA VAL A 222 -7.12 -14.30 6.48
C VAL A 222 -8.25 -13.61 5.75
N SER A 223 -8.06 -13.32 4.48
CA SER A 223 -9.13 -12.93 3.57
C SER A 223 -9.14 -13.84 2.36
N SER A 224 -10.32 -14.25 1.94
CA SER A 224 -10.55 -15.04 0.73
C SER A 224 -11.48 -14.30 -0.20
N GLN A 225 -11.22 -14.39 -1.48
CA GLN A 225 -12.04 -13.85 -2.55
C GLN A 225 -12.23 -14.92 -3.61
N ALA A 226 -13.44 -15.11 -4.06
CA ALA A 226 -13.75 -15.90 -5.23
C ALA A 226 -14.45 -15.01 -6.26
N LYS A 227 -13.92 -14.95 -7.48
CA LYS A 227 -14.54 -14.27 -8.61
C LYS A 227 -14.88 -15.28 -9.69
N LEU A 228 -16.09 -15.22 -10.17
CA LEU A 228 -16.60 -15.99 -11.29
C LEU A 228 -17.02 -15.01 -12.38
N THR A 229 -16.45 -15.11 -13.56
CA THR A 229 -16.77 -14.25 -14.69
C THR A 229 -17.14 -15.10 -15.88
N TYR A 230 -18.35 -14.96 -16.37
CA TYR A 230 -18.77 -15.59 -17.61
C TYR A 230 -18.61 -14.62 -18.76
N TYR A 231 -17.84 -15.01 -19.76
CA TYR A 231 -17.62 -14.27 -21.02
C TYR A 231 -18.35 -14.95 -22.15
N GLN A 232 -19.17 -14.21 -22.90
CA GLN A 232 -19.96 -14.73 -24.01
C GLN A 232 -19.11 -15.49 -25.04
N ASN A 233 -17.94 -14.98 -25.40
CA ASN A 233 -17.08 -15.55 -26.42
C ASN A 233 -16.02 -16.52 -25.89
N ARG A 234 -15.85 -16.65 -24.56
CA ARG A 234 -14.73 -17.39 -23.97
C ARG A 234 -15.14 -18.39 -22.89
N GLY A 235 -16.33 -18.29 -22.31
CA GLY A 235 -16.84 -19.20 -21.28
C GLY A 235 -16.58 -18.70 -19.85
N LEU A 236 -16.59 -19.63 -18.89
CA LEU A 236 -16.51 -19.33 -17.45
C LEU A 236 -15.06 -19.26 -16.98
N PHE A 237 -14.66 -18.11 -16.49
CA PHE A 237 -13.38 -17.86 -15.83
C PHE A 237 -13.55 -17.83 -14.32
N MET A 238 -12.74 -18.60 -13.59
CA MET A 238 -12.74 -18.68 -12.12
C MET A 238 -11.43 -18.11 -11.58
N LYS A 239 -11.52 -17.24 -10.59
CA LYS A 239 -10.36 -16.61 -9.93
C LYS A 239 -10.49 -16.62 -8.41
N PRO A 240 -9.99 -17.68 -7.74
CA PRO A 240 -9.82 -17.67 -6.30
C PRO A 240 -8.59 -16.81 -5.90
N THR A 241 -8.69 -16.15 -4.74
CA THR A 241 -7.59 -15.41 -4.10
C THR A 241 -7.68 -15.61 -2.60
N ILE A 242 -6.57 -15.91 -1.96
CA ILE A 242 -6.43 -16.00 -0.51
C ILE A 242 -5.32 -15.05 -0.10
N SER A 243 -5.57 -14.24 0.90
CA SER A 243 -4.58 -13.32 1.46
C SER A 243 -4.49 -13.53 2.97
N PHE A 244 -3.26 -13.45 3.48
CA PHE A 244 -2.96 -13.49 4.90
C PHE A 244 -2.18 -12.22 5.23
N ASP A 245 -2.66 -11.42 6.17
CA ASP A 245 -2.00 -10.18 6.64
C ASP A 245 -2.00 -10.18 8.17
N LYS A 246 -0.83 -10.40 8.76
CA LYS A 246 -0.64 -10.37 10.21
C LYS A 246 0.49 -9.42 10.56
N LYS A 247 0.17 -8.42 11.37
CA LYS A 247 1.12 -7.45 11.89
C LYS A 247 1.13 -7.52 13.42
N THR A 248 2.33 -7.65 13.98
CA THR A 248 2.60 -7.50 15.42
C THR A 248 3.59 -6.36 15.62
N THR A 249 3.96 -6.07 16.85
CA THR A 249 4.96 -5.03 17.16
C THR A 249 6.28 -5.25 16.40
N ASN A 250 6.75 -6.50 16.34
CA ASN A 250 8.09 -6.82 15.79
C ASN A 250 8.04 -7.65 14.50
N SER A 251 6.87 -8.09 14.05
CA SER A 251 6.75 -8.91 12.84
C SER A 251 5.64 -8.43 11.92
N LEU A 252 5.82 -8.67 10.63
CA LEU A 252 4.84 -8.43 9.58
C LEU A 252 4.89 -9.62 8.62
N VAL A 253 3.76 -10.24 8.34
CA VAL A 253 3.64 -11.28 7.31
C VAL A 253 2.46 -10.93 6.42
N ARG A 254 2.73 -10.74 5.13
CA ARG A 254 1.73 -10.52 4.09
C ARG A 254 1.91 -11.55 3.00
N THR A 255 0.92 -12.40 2.83
CA THR A 255 0.92 -13.42 1.79
C THR A 255 -0.34 -13.31 0.97
N ARG A 256 -0.21 -13.38 -0.34
CA ARG A 256 -1.35 -13.41 -1.26
C ARG A 256 -1.10 -14.52 -2.29
N LEU A 257 -2.01 -15.48 -2.32
CA LEU A 257 -2.07 -16.51 -3.33
C LEU A 257 -3.32 -16.26 -4.20
N SER A 258 -3.14 -16.17 -5.49
CA SER A 258 -4.24 -16.08 -6.45
C SER A 258 -4.01 -17.04 -7.61
N GLY A 259 -5.07 -17.60 -8.12
CA GLY A 259 -5.05 -18.42 -9.32
C GLY A 259 -6.18 -18.02 -10.27
N GLY A 260 -6.09 -18.46 -11.50
CA GLY A 260 -7.15 -18.32 -12.47
C GLY A 260 -7.22 -19.54 -13.38
N TRP A 261 -8.42 -19.94 -13.75
CA TRP A 261 -8.63 -21.04 -14.66
C TRP A 261 -9.84 -20.77 -15.56
N ILE A 262 -9.72 -21.18 -16.82
CA ILE A 262 -10.78 -21.14 -17.82
C ILE A 262 -10.62 -22.30 -18.81
N ASN A 263 -11.77 -22.90 -19.19
CA ASN A 263 -11.84 -23.69 -20.42
C ASN A 263 -12.33 -22.75 -21.52
N ASP A 264 -11.35 -22.20 -22.27
CA ASP A 264 -11.54 -21.11 -23.20
C ASP A 264 -12.18 -21.60 -24.51
N GLN A 265 -13.40 -21.17 -24.77
CA GLN A 265 -14.19 -21.54 -25.93
C GLN A 265 -13.97 -20.66 -27.16
N GLY A 266 -12.99 -19.73 -27.10
CA GLY A 266 -12.68 -18.84 -28.21
C GLY A 266 -12.29 -19.61 -29.48
N THR A 267 -12.80 -19.19 -30.61
CA THR A 267 -12.60 -19.85 -31.92
C THR A 267 -11.20 -19.67 -32.49
N ASN A 268 -10.50 -18.58 -32.13
CA ASN A 268 -9.13 -18.29 -32.57
C ASN A 268 -8.34 -17.65 -31.40
N LEU A 269 -7.70 -18.50 -30.61
CA LEU A 269 -6.90 -18.06 -29.49
C LEU A 269 -5.53 -17.50 -29.90
N GLY A 270 -5.11 -17.80 -31.14
CA GLY A 270 -3.80 -17.41 -31.67
C GLY A 270 -2.65 -18.25 -31.12
N ASN A 271 -1.43 -17.75 -31.28
CA ASN A 271 -0.22 -18.39 -30.82
C ASN A 271 0.35 -17.66 -29.60
N ASP A 272 1.01 -18.40 -28.72
CA ASP A 272 1.79 -17.87 -27.60
C ASP A 272 3.08 -17.16 -28.09
N LEU A 273 3.89 -16.63 -27.17
CA LEU A 273 5.17 -15.97 -27.49
C LEU A 273 6.19 -16.91 -28.13
N ARG A 274 6.02 -18.22 -27.98
CA ARG A 274 6.88 -19.25 -28.59
C ARG A 274 6.43 -19.63 -30.01
N GLY A 275 5.28 -19.14 -30.45
CA GLY A 275 4.66 -19.49 -31.74
C GLY A 275 3.78 -20.74 -31.70
N TYR A 276 3.57 -21.37 -30.51
CA TYR A 276 2.68 -22.53 -30.37
C TYR A 276 1.21 -22.11 -30.24
N PRO A 277 0.27 -22.89 -30.77
CA PRO A 277 -1.16 -22.58 -30.62
C PRO A 277 -1.58 -22.61 -29.15
N ILE A 278 -2.34 -21.63 -28.73
CA ILE A 278 -2.88 -21.53 -27.37
C ILE A 278 -4.02 -22.56 -27.22
N GLY A 279 -3.89 -23.45 -26.24
CA GLY A 279 -4.88 -24.46 -25.94
C GLY A 279 -6.09 -23.92 -25.20
N GLN A 280 -7.20 -24.67 -25.19
CA GLN A 280 -8.44 -24.26 -24.51
C GLN A 280 -8.31 -24.22 -22.98
N SER A 281 -7.64 -25.21 -22.35
CA SER A 281 -7.44 -25.21 -20.90
C SER A 281 -6.33 -24.27 -20.54
N ARG A 282 -6.69 -23.15 -19.90
CA ARG A 282 -5.75 -22.07 -19.57
C ARG A 282 -5.78 -21.78 -18.08
N SER A 283 -4.62 -21.53 -17.48
CA SER A 283 -4.51 -21.29 -16.05
C SER A 283 -3.25 -20.50 -15.67
N PHE A 284 -3.32 -19.81 -14.53
CA PHE A 284 -2.15 -19.18 -13.91
C PHE A 284 -2.19 -19.31 -12.39
N ILE A 285 -1.04 -19.17 -11.75
CA ILE A 285 -0.87 -19.12 -10.30
C ILE A 285 0.10 -17.98 -9.97
N GLN A 286 -0.26 -17.17 -8.99
CA GLN A 286 0.55 -16.07 -8.49
C GLN A 286 0.62 -16.13 -6.97
N LEU A 287 1.84 -16.21 -6.44
CA LEU A 287 2.11 -16.14 -5.00
C LEU A 287 2.98 -14.92 -4.73
N ARG A 288 2.56 -14.08 -3.81
CA ARG A 288 3.34 -12.95 -3.27
C ARG A 288 3.42 -13.10 -1.77
N ASN A 289 4.62 -13.10 -1.25
CA ASN A 289 4.86 -13.11 0.18
C ASN A 289 5.89 -12.04 0.54
N LEU A 290 5.59 -11.26 1.56
CA LEU A 290 6.51 -10.33 2.20
C LEU A 290 6.43 -10.58 3.70
N ALA A 291 7.55 -10.98 4.30
CA ALA A 291 7.63 -11.24 5.70
C ALA A 291 8.81 -10.49 6.33
N ARG A 292 8.54 -9.85 7.47
CA ARG A 292 9.52 -9.37 8.42
C ARG A 292 9.30 -10.16 9.70
N PHE A 293 10.20 -11.11 9.99
CA PHE A 293 10.07 -11.99 11.16
C PHE A 293 10.46 -11.27 12.45
N ASN A 294 11.44 -10.38 12.34
CA ASN A 294 11.91 -9.47 13.39
C ASN A 294 12.66 -8.30 12.72
N ASP A 295 13.38 -7.50 13.50
CA ASP A 295 14.12 -6.34 12.98
C ASP A 295 15.31 -6.71 12.07
N ARG A 296 15.75 -7.96 12.09
CA ARG A 296 16.93 -8.44 11.34
C ARG A 296 16.58 -9.33 10.16
N TRP A 297 15.51 -10.12 10.23
CA TRP A 297 15.16 -11.11 9.21
C TRP A 297 13.98 -10.66 8.37
N ARG A 298 14.19 -10.65 7.07
CA ARG A 298 13.17 -10.34 6.05
C ARG A 298 13.13 -11.42 4.98
N SER A 299 11.95 -11.67 4.43
CA SER A 299 11.78 -12.56 3.30
C SER A 299 10.81 -11.95 2.29
N ALA A 300 11.14 -12.10 1.01
CA ALA A 300 10.28 -11.71 -0.11
C ALA A 300 10.20 -12.88 -1.09
N THR A 301 8.99 -13.26 -1.50
CA THR A 301 8.77 -14.30 -2.50
C THR A 301 7.72 -13.84 -3.51
N LEU A 302 8.04 -13.99 -4.78
CA LEU A 302 7.15 -13.79 -5.91
C LEU A 302 7.22 -15.03 -6.80
N ILE A 303 6.09 -15.69 -7.01
CA ILE A 303 5.97 -16.78 -7.98
C ILE A 303 4.87 -16.43 -8.96
N GLU A 304 5.17 -16.43 -10.23
CA GLU A 304 4.23 -16.19 -11.31
C GLU A 304 4.38 -17.30 -12.33
N TRP A 305 3.40 -18.20 -12.35
CA TRP A 305 3.32 -19.28 -13.29
C TRP A 305 2.11 -19.12 -14.19
N GLU A 306 2.32 -19.28 -15.48
CA GLU A 306 1.29 -19.16 -16.51
C GLU A 306 1.42 -20.35 -17.45
N ARG A 307 0.29 -20.95 -17.82
CA ARG A 307 0.25 -22.08 -18.75
C ARG A 307 0.54 -21.64 -20.20
N ASP A 308 0.11 -20.44 -20.55
CA ASP A 308 0.38 -19.78 -21.82
C ASP A 308 0.67 -18.29 -21.60
N SER A 309 1.38 -17.64 -22.52
CA SER A 309 1.84 -16.26 -22.39
C SER A 309 0.74 -15.21 -22.42
N ASP A 310 -0.49 -15.58 -22.76
CA ASP A 310 -1.57 -14.62 -23.01
C ASP A 310 -2.69 -14.71 -21.96
N ILE A 311 -2.72 -15.71 -21.07
CA ILE A 311 -3.83 -15.84 -20.10
C ILE A 311 -3.96 -14.65 -19.17
N VAL A 312 -2.87 -14.18 -18.60
CA VAL A 312 -2.90 -13.00 -17.71
C VAL A 312 -3.19 -11.74 -18.50
N ARG A 313 -2.67 -11.64 -19.72
CA ARG A 313 -2.96 -10.55 -20.64
C ARG A 313 -4.43 -10.49 -21.05
N ASP A 314 -5.07 -11.61 -21.34
CA ASP A 314 -6.46 -11.67 -21.79
C ASP A 314 -7.44 -11.40 -20.63
N PHE A 315 -7.22 -12.00 -19.45
CA PHE A 315 -8.18 -12.01 -18.35
C PHE A 315 -7.78 -11.17 -17.14
N GLN A 316 -6.52 -10.72 -17.05
CA GLN A 316 -5.99 -9.91 -15.95
C GLN A 316 -5.23 -8.67 -16.47
N ARG A 317 -5.82 -7.95 -17.41
CA ARG A 317 -5.18 -6.86 -18.17
C ARG A 317 -4.54 -5.81 -17.29
N ASN A 318 -5.26 -5.33 -16.27
CA ASN A 318 -4.72 -4.32 -15.37
C ASN A 318 -3.47 -4.80 -14.61
N TYR A 319 -3.46 -6.08 -14.26
CA TYR A 319 -2.29 -6.70 -13.65
C TYR A 319 -1.16 -6.83 -14.66
N PHE A 320 -1.42 -7.39 -15.84
CA PHE A 320 -0.44 -7.60 -16.91
C PHE A 320 0.30 -6.31 -17.28
N TYR A 321 -0.42 -5.23 -17.56
CA TYR A 321 0.22 -3.97 -17.98
C TYR A 321 1.06 -3.28 -16.90
N ARG A 322 0.84 -3.61 -15.63
CA ARG A 322 1.65 -3.09 -14.52
C ARG A 322 2.86 -3.94 -14.20
N ASN A 323 2.85 -5.22 -14.58
CA ASN A 323 3.80 -6.22 -14.09
C ASN A 323 4.41 -7.05 -15.23
N GLN A 324 4.68 -6.46 -16.38
CA GLN A 324 5.21 -7.18 -17.56
C GLN A 324 6.61 -7.79 -17.34
N TRP A 325 7.36 -7.30 -16.36
CA TRP A 325 8.77 -7.67 -16.16
C TRP A 325 9.02 -8.43 -14.85
N ASN A 326 7.98 -8.97 -14.28
CA ASN A 326 8.11 -9.74 -13.04
C ASN A 326 8.90 -11.04 -13.28
N GLN A 327 9.79 -11.33 -12.33
CA GLN A 327 10.55 -12.56 -12.31
C GLN A 327 10.27 -13.33 -11.03
N SER A 328 9.94 -14.63 -11.17
CA SER A 328 9.77 -15.49 -10.01
C SER A 328 11.06 -15.59 -9.21
N HIS A 329 10.96 -15.27 -7.93
CA HIS A 329 12.10 -15.28 -7.01
C HIS A 329 11.67 -15.54 -5.57
N SER A 330 12.61 -15.99 -4.77
CA SER A 330 12.51 -16.04 -3.32
C SER A 330 13.81 -15.53 -2.72
N GLU A 331 13.70 -14.61 -1.79
CA GLU A 331 14.81 -13.97 -1.10
C GLU A 331 14.62 -14.05 0.40
N LEU A 332 15.71 -14.37 1.11
CA LEU A 332 15.83 -14.28 2.55
C LEU A 332 17.02 -13.39 2.87
N THR A 333 16.78 -12.31 3.63
CA THR A 333 17.81 -11.33 4.01
C THR A 333 17.94 -11.26 5.52
N TYR A 334 19.18 -11.23 5.98
CA TYR A 334 19.55 -10.94 7.37
C TYR A 334 20.33 -9.62 7.43
N GLU A 335 19.92 -8.72 8.32
CA GLU A 335 20.58 -7.45 8.57
C GLU A 335 21.21 -7.47 9.97
N GLY A 336 22.55 -7.50 10.02
CA GLY A 336 23.33 -7.40 11.24
C GLY A 336 23.83 -5.98 11.49
N ASN A 337 24.60 -5.79 12.56
CA ASN A 337 25.24 -4.51 12.84
C ASN A 337 26.49 -4.35 11.96
N GLY A 338 26.36 -3.60 10.85
CA GLY A 338 27.45 -3.35 9.92
C GLY A 338 27.68 -4.48 8.91
N TYR A 339 26.79 -5.44 8.76
CA TYR A 339 26.81 -6.45 7.69
C TYR A 339 25.40 -6.91 7.31
N SER A 340 25.26 -7.36 6.10
CA SER A 340 24.05 -8.00 5.60
C SER A 340 24.39 -9.31 4.89
N ALA A 341 23.50 -10.29 4.99
CA ALA A 341 23.60 -11.54 4.26
C ALA A 341 22.27 -11.83 3.58
N SER A 342 22.31 -12.27 2.33
CA SER A 342 21.10 -12.64 1.60
C SER A 342 21.29 -13.92 0.79
N ILE A 343 20.20 -14.65 0.63
CA ILE A 343 20.09 -15.79 -0.28
C ILE A 343 18.93 -15.49 -1.20
N LEU A 344 19.20 -15.35 -2.48
CA LEU A 344 18.23 -15.10 -3.52
C LEU A 344 18.21 -16.27 -4.50
N SER A 345 17.02 -16.78 -4.77
CA SER A 345 16.79 -17.72 -5.86
C SER A 345 15.86 -17.08 -6.87
N LYS A 346 16.29 -16.97 -8.13
CA LYS A 346 15.48 -16.54 -9.28
C LYS A 346 15.40 -17.64 -10.28
N TRP A 347 14.19 -17.96 -10.72
CA TRP A 347 13.99 -19.03 -11.70
C TRP A 347 12.95 -18.65 -12.75
N GLN A 348 12.98 -19.37 -13.85
CA GLN A 348 11.95 -19.31 -14.88
C GLN A 348 10.77 -20.18 -14.45
N ALA A 349 9.69 -19.55 -14.01
CA ALA A 349 8.47 -20.28 -13.60
C ALA A 349 7.66 -20.78 -14.81
N HIS A 350 7.86 -20.18 -15.97
CA HIS A 350 7.25 -20.57 -17.26
C HIS A 350 8.27 -20.36 -18.38
N ASP A 351 8.07 -21.00 -19.51
CA ASP A 351 9.01 -21.09 -20.64
C ASP A 351 8.64 -20.16 -21.81
N HIS A 352 7.94 -19.05 -21.56
CA HIS A 352 7.52 -18.11 -22.62
C HIS A 352 8.55 -17.05 -22.94
N GLU A 353 9.51 -16.82 -22.07
CA GLU A 353 10.51 -15.76 -22.17
C GLU A 353 11.91 -16.30 -21.86
N SER A 354 12.92 -15.78 -22.57
CA SER A 354 14.31 -16.06 -22.23
C SER A 354 14.70 -15.35 -20.94
N LYS A 355 15.22 -16.08 -19.95
CA LYS A 355 15.62 -15.55 -18.63
C LYS A 355 16.95 -16.13 -18.18
N VAL A 356 17.60 -15.39 -17.29
CA VAL A 356 18.77 -15.89 -16.54
C VAL A 356 18.30 -16.26 -15.14
N GLU A 357 18.42 -17.54 -14.83
CA GLU A 357 18.19 -18.05 -13.47
C GLU A 357 19.43 -17.81 -12.60
N GLN A 358 19.18 -17.57 -11.31
CA GLN A 358 20.20 -17.48 -10.25
C GLN A 358 19.81 -18.47 -9.16
N LEU A 359 20.48 -19.63 -9.10
CA LEU A 359 20.05 -20.77 -8.28
C LEU A 359 21.20 -21.41 -7.50
N PRO A 360 21.62 -20.87 -6.35
CA PRO A 360 21.23 -19.59 -5.74
C PRO A 360 22.16 -18.43 -6.13
N LEU A 361 21.81 -17.20 -5.69
CA LEU A 361 22.71 -16.08 -5.46
C LEU A 361 22.84 -15.90 -3.95
N ILE A 362 24.03 -16.11 -3.41
CA ILE A 362 24.35 -15.87 -1.98
C ILE A 362 25.22 -14.63 -1.92
N SER A 363 24.83 -13.67 -1.10
CA SER A 363 25.56 -12.41 -0.92
C SER A 363 25.82 -12.16 0.55
N LEU A 364 27.04 -11.76 0.86
CA LEU A 364 27.45 -11.26 2.17
C LEU A 364 28.13 -9.90 1.93
N GLU A 365 27.61 -8.86 2.55
CA GLU A 365 28.13 -7.51 2.44
C GLU A 365 28.44 -6.99 3.85
N PHE A 366 29.53 -6.25 4.01
CA PHE A 366 29.88 -5.60 5.26
C PHE A 366 30.37 -4.19 5.03
N GLY A 367 30.20 -3.36 6.03
CA GLY A 367 30.70 -2.00 6.05
C GLY A 367 29.63 -0.92 5.79
N PRO A 368 30.03 0.36 5.86
CA PRO A 368 31.40 0.80 6.21
C PRO A 368 31.74 0.59 7.70
N LEU A 369 32.85 -0.11 7.96
CA LEU A 369 33.37 -0.35 9.30
C LEU A 369 34.56 0.59 9.56
N ALA A 370 34.49 1.43 10.58
CA ALA A 370 35.59 2.30 10.94
C ALA A 370 36.70 1.52 11.68
N LYS A 371 37.86 1.41 11.07
CA LYS A 371 39.05 0.77 11.66
C LYS A 371 40.32 1.47 11.15
N TRP A 372 41.31 1.68 12.03
CA TRP A 372 42.59 2.33 11.69
C TRP A 372 42.45 3.67 10.96
N THR A 373 41.49 4.51 11.40
CA THR A 373 41.24 5.84 10.80
C THR A 373 40.69 5.83 9.37
N ALA A 374 40.30 4.67 8.85
CA ALA A 374 39.67 4.48 7.54
C ALA A 374 38.37 3.70 7.66
N TYR A 375 37.55 3.75 6.64
CA TYR A 375 36.33 2.95 6.49
C TYR A 375 36.60 1.77 5.57
N HIS A 376 36.14 0.61 5.96
CA HIS A 376 36.32 -0.66 5.26
C HIS A 376 34.96 -1.22 4.88
N SER A 377 34.78 -1.56 3.63
CA SER A 377 33.61 -2.25 3.10
C SER A 377 34.02 -3.44 2.22
N GLY A 378 33.17 -4.41 2.12
CA GLY A 378 33.43 -5.55 1.25
C GLY A 378 32.21 -6.36 0.95
N SER A 379 32.32 -7.22 -0.05
CA SER A 379 31.29 -8.13 -0.50
C SER A 379 31.87 -9.48 -0.89
N LEU A 380 31.10 -10.53 -0.59
CA LEU A 380 31.33 -11.89 -1.06
C LEU A 380 30.04 -12.37 -1.72
N ASN A 381 30.11 -12.72 -2.99
CA ASN A 381 28.96 -13.18 -3.74
C ASN A 381 29.28 -14.51 -4.42
N TYR A 382 28.37 -15.47 -4.30
CA TYR A 382 28.36 -16.69 -5.09
C TYR A 382 27.05 -16.77 -5.87
N ALA A 383 27.12 -17.07 -7.15
CA ALA A 383 25.93 -17.22 -7.99
C ALA A 383 26.10 -18.40 -8.95
N ARG A 384 25.10 -19.26 -9.00
CA ARG A 384 24.93 -20.23 -10.08
C ARG A 384 23.95 -19.67 -11.10
N LEU A 385 24.44 -19.45 -12.32
CA LEU A 385 23.75 -18.77 -13.41
C LEU A 385 23.41 -19.77 -14.51
N ILE A 386 22.12 -19.81 -14.91
CA ILE A 386 21.67 -20.69 -16.00
C ILE A 386 20.83 -19.80 -16.94
N ARG A 387 21.28 -19.66 -18.19
CA ARG A 387 20.48 -19.01 -19.21
C ARG A 387 19.47 -19.99 -19.78
N ARG A 388 18.19 -19.69 -19.63
CA ARG A 388 17.11 -20.42 -20.28
C ARG A 388 16.55 -19.63 -21.47
N ASP A 389 16.35 -20.35 -22.57
CA ASP A 389 15.68 -19.80 -23.74
C ASP A 389 14.14 -19.78 -23.55
N ASN A 390 13.44 -19.26 -24.55
CA ASN A 390 11.97 -19.24 -24.58
C ASN A 390 11.32 -20.60 -24.86
N GLN A 391 12.07 -21.69 -24.84
CA GLN A 391 11.59 -23.06 -24.91
C GLN A 391 11.92 -23.87 -23.64
N GLY A 392 12.40 -23.17 -22.60
CA GLY A 392 12.78 -23.77 -21.33
C GLY A 392 14.12 -24.51 -21.36
N ARG A 393 14.85 -24.51 -22.52
CA ARG A 393 16.16 -25.19 -22.63
C ARG A 393 17.20 -24.33 -21.90
N GLY A 394 17.94 -24.96 -21.00
CA GLY A 394 19.06 -24.34 -20.29
C GLY A 394 20.37 -24.46 -21.02
N ALA A 395 21.16 -23.39 -21.08
CA ALA A 395 22.57 -23.47 -21.34
C ALA A 395 23.30 -24.13 -20.16
N SER A 396 24.55 -24.57 -20.36
CA SER A 396 25.39 -25.04 -19.26
C SER A 396 25.44 -24.04 -18.12
N PRO A 397 25.35 -24.48 -16.86
CA PRO A 397 25.44 -23.60 -15.72
C PRO A 397 26.81 -22.94 -15.63
N ILE A 398 26.85 -21.69 -15.18
CA ILE A 398 28.05 -20.93 -14.88
C ILE A 398 28.04 -20.65 -13.39
N ASP A 399 29.01 -21.16 -12.66
CA ASP A 399 29.24 -20.84 -11.26
C ASP A 399 30.17 -19.62 -11.18
N ARG A 400 29.75 -18.57 -10.49
CA ARG A 400 30.50 -17.33 -10.28
C ARG A 400 30.74 -17.09 -8.81
N MET A 401 32.00 -16.88 -8.44
CA MET A 401 32.37 -16.34 -7.15
C MET A 401 32.98 -14.95 -7.33
N SER A 402 32.56 -13.97 -6.54
CA SER A 402 33.08 -12.60 -6.58
C SER A 402 33.40 -12.13 -5.17
N VAL A 403 34.62 -11.61 -4.98
CA VAL A 403 35.08 -11.02 -3.73
C VAL A 403 35.45 -9.57 -4.01
N GLY A 404 34.82 -8.64 -3.31
CA GLY A 404 35.12 -7.22 -3.41
C GLY A 404 35.55 -6.64 -2.08
N TYR A 405 36.49 -5.70 -2.12
CA TYR A 405 36.95 -4.97 -0.94
C TYR A 405 37.27 -3.52 -1.29
N LYS A 406 36.83 -2.60 -0.41
CA LYS A 406 37.08 -1.15 -0.54
C LYS A 406 37.57 -0.58 0.78
N ILE A 407 38.54 0.29 0.70
CA ILE A 407 39.03 1.13 1.79
C ILE A 407 38.90 2.59 1.37
N GLU A 408 38.39 3.43 2.25
CA GLU A 408 38.29 4.88 2.03
C GLU A 408 38.62 5.64 3.30
N LYS A 409 39.24 6.82 3.13
CA LYS A 409 39.62 7.65 4.27
C LYS A 409 39.22 9.10 4.03
N PRO A 410 38.14 9.58 4.69
CA PRO A 410 37.76 10.98 4.59
C PRO A 410 38.73 11.89 5.38
N PHE A 411 39.15 12.95 4.72
CA PHE A 411 39.92 14.05 5.31
C PHE A 411 39.07 15.31 5.27
N ARG A 412 38.97 15.99 6.39
CA ARG A 412 38.40 17.33 6.44
C ARG A 412 39.47 18.35 6.11
N LEU A 413 39.41 18.95 4.92
CA LEU A 413 40.38 19.98 4.49
C LEU A 413 40.05 21.33 5.08
N TYR A 414 38.77 21.68 5.10
CA TYR A 414 38.25 22.92 5.65
C TYR A 414 36.82 22.71 6.13
N GLN A 415 36.22 23.70 6.80
CA GLN A 415 34.84 23.66 7.23
C GLN A 415 33.91 23.46 6.01
N GLY A 416 33.23 22.32 5.96
CA GLY A 416 32.34 21.95 4.84
C GLY A 416 33.06 21.34 3.62
N ILE A 417 34.40 21.24 3.58
CA ILE A 417 35.14 20.64 2.47
C ILE A 417 35.82 19.36 2.93
N HIS A 418 35.51 18.28 2.23
CA HIS A 418 35.99 16.93 2.52
C HIS A 418 36.64 16.31 1.29
N LEU A 419 37.78 15.68 1.47
CA LEU A 419 38.50 14.89 0.47
C LEU A 419 38.48 13.43 0.93
N THR A 420 38.05 12.53 0.06
CA THR A 420 37.99 11.10 0.38
C THR A 420 38.68 10.28 -0.71
N PRO A 421 39.97 9.96 -0.57
CA PRO A 421 40.61 8.95 -1.40
C PRO A 421 40.04 7.57 -1.08
N SER A 422 39.95 6.72 -2.09
CA SER A 422 39.48 5.34 -2.00
C SER A 422 40.31 4.38 -2.86
N LEU A 423 40.43 3.17 -2.41
CA LEU A 423 41.00 2.04 -3.15
C LEU A 423 39.99 0.89 -3.09
N ALA A 424 39.73 0.23 -4.20
CA ALA A 424 38.88 -0.94 -4.25
C ALA A 424 39.50 -2.02 -5.16
N THR A 425 39.14 -3.26 -4.88
CA THR A 425 39.48 -4.39 -5.73
C THR A 425 38.32 -5.35 -5.79
N VAL A 426 38.15 -5.97 -6.95
CA VAL A 426 37.16 -7.05 -7.17
C VAL A 426 37.87 -8.18 -7.88
N HIS A 427 37.81 -9.36 -7.28
CA HIS A 427 38.27 -10.61 -7.89
C HIS A 427 37.07 -11.49 -8.21
N GLN A 428 36.97 -11.99 -9.43
CA GLN A 428 35.88 -12.84 -9.90
C GLN A 428 36.45 -14.12 -10.50
N VAL A 429 35.87 -15.26 -10.11
CA VAL A 429 36.13 -16.57 -10.66
C VAL A 429 34.88 -17.12 -11.30
N TYR A 430 34.99 -17.63 -12.50
CA TYR A 430 33.91 -18.26 -13.25
C TYR A 430 34.28 -19.68 -13.57
N ASP A 431 33.41 -20.64 -13.28
CA ASP A 431 33.56 -22.06 -13.60
C ASP A 431 32.44 -22.50 -14.54
N PHE A 432 32.78 -23.00 -15.70
CA PHE A 432 31.84 -23.46 -16.71
C PHE A 432 32.48 -24.50 -17.63
N ASP A 433 31.75 -25.58 -17.97
CA ASP A 433 32.12 -26.62 -18.90
C ASP A 433 33.55 -27.14 -18.75
N SER A 434 33.99 -27.42 -17.50
CA SER A 434 35.36 -27.84 -17.14
C SER A 434 36.47 -26.78 -17.31
N ASN A 435 36.13 -25.55 -17.62
CA ASN A 435 37.08 -24.44 -17.69
C ASN A 435 36.85 -23.47 -16.52
N THR A 436 37.90 -23.13 -15.81
CA THR A 436 37.87 -22.10 -14.78
C THR A 436 38.61 -20.88 -15.29
N MET A 437 37.98 -19.73 -15.20
CA MET A 437 38.57 -18.46 -15.59
C MET A 437 38.42 -17.46 -14.44
N ASP A 438 39.45 -16.66 -14.26
CA ASP A 438 39.46 -15.59 -13.25
C ASP A 438 39.77 -14.25 -13.87
N ARG A 439 39.38 -13.19 -13.16
CA ARG A 439 39.74 -11.80 -13.47
C ARG A 439 39.74 -10.94 -12.21
N THR A 440 40.69 -10.01 -12.19
CA THR A 440 40.84 -9.06 -11.08
C THR A 440 40.84 -7.65 -11.62
N PHE A 441 40.02 -6.81 -11.01
CA PHE A 441 39.99 -5.37 -11.26
C PHE A 441 40.43 -4.62 -10.01
N GLY A 442 41.18 -3.53 -10.21
CA GLY A 442 41.50 -2.57 -9.18
C GLY A 442 40.94 -1.20 -9.54
N GLU A 443 40.49 -0.48 -8.55
CA GLU A 443 40.01 0.88 -8.71
C GLU A 443 40.71 1.81 -7.68
N TYR A 444 41.11 2.95 -8.12
CA TYR A 444 41.48 4.06 -7.25
C TYR A 444 40.58 5.25 -7.53
N GLY A 445 40.17 5.92 -6.45
CA GLY A 445 39.21 6.99 -6.51
C GLY A 445 39.57 8.16 -5.60
N ILE A 446 39.07 9.31 -5.95
CA ILE A 446 39.15 10.52 -5.12
C ILE A 446 37.82 11.25 -5.23
N ASP A 447 37.23 11.55 -4.08
CA ASP A 447 36.04 12.39 -3.98
C ASP A 447 36.35 13.66 -3.23
N LEU A 448 36.02 14.79 -3.80
CA LEU A 448 36.02 16.09 -3.17
C LEU A 448 34.60 16.60 -3.04
N HIS A 449 34.16 16.89 -1.82
CA HIS A 449 32.85 17.44 -1.55
C HIS A 449 32.95 18.78 -0.82
N ALA A 450 32.17 19.76 -1.28
CA ALA A 450 31.99 21.04 -0.60
C ALA A 450 30.48 21.19 -0.24
N ASN A 451 30.17 21.21 1.05
CA ASN A 451 28.83 21.37 1.58
C ASN A 451 28.65 22.78 2.14
N LEU A 452 27.69 23.51 1.60
CA LEU A 452 27.34 24.85 2.03
C LEU A 452 25.89 24.84 2.52
N HIS A 453 25.61 25.60 3.56
CA HIS A 453 24.26 25.77 4.06
C HIS A 453 24.00 27.19 4.51
N GLN A 454 22.76 27.63 4.33
CA GLN A 454 22.31 28.96 4.76
C GLN A 454 20.86 28.88 5.21
N LEU A 455 20.53 29.48 6.34
CA LEU A 455 19.17 29.70 6.77
C LEU A 455 18.70 31.06 6.24
N ILE A 456 17.64 31.04 5.46
CA ILE A 456 17.05 32.23 4.84
C ILE A 456 15.75 32.55 5.58
N PRO A 457 15.61 33.74 6.18
CA PRO A 457 14.35 34.19 6.74
C PRO A 457 13.41 34.50 5.57
N PHE A 458 12.42 33.61 5.37
CA PHE A 458 11.42 33.77 4.33
C PHE A 458 10.10 33.24 4.87
N GLU A 459 9.09 34.08 4.86
CA GLU A 459 7.75 33.74 5.34
C GLU A 459 6.74 33.90 4.20
N ASN A 460 5.92 32.87 4.00
CA ASN A 460 4.85 32.90 3.02
C ASN A 460 3.70 31.97 3.47
N THR A 461 2.58 32.57 3.81
CA THR A 461 1.41 31.83 4.32
C THR A 461 0.69 31.03 3.23
N VAL A 462 0.71 31.47 1.96
CA VAL A 462 0.09 30.74 0.82
C VAL A 462 0.84 29.44 0.55
N TRP A 463 2.14 29.47 0.68
CA TRP A 463 2.98 28.29 0.49
C TRP A 463 3.29 27.56 1.80
N GLU A 464 2.74 28.00 2.92
CA GLU A 464 2.97 27.40 4.23
C GLU A 464 4.47 27.30 4.55
N ILE A 465 5.18 28.43 4.53
CA ILE A 465 6.64 28.53 4.75
C ILE A 465 6.90 29.62 5.79
N GLU A 466 7.63 29.30 6.85
CA GLU A 466 8.09 30.23 7.89
C GLU A 466 9.58 30.53 7.76
N LYS A 467 10.38 29.56 7.37
CA LYS A 467 11.83 29.65 7.20
C LYS A 467 12.28 28.69 6.11
N VAL A 468 13.37 29.04 5.43
CA VAL A 468 13.96 28.20 4.38
C VAL A 468 15.41 27.87 4.73
N LEU A 469 15.73 26.57 4.77
CA LEU A 469 17.11 26.08 4.82
C LEU A 469 17.56 25.76 3.40
N HIS A 470 18.57 26.46 2.93
CA HIS A 470 19.24 26.22 1.66
C HIS A 470 20.46 25.34 1.88
N LEU A 471 20.54 24.22 1.18
CA LEU A 471 21.67 23.30 1.20
C LEU A 471 22.22 23.17 -0.21
N THR A 472 23.52 23.41 -0.38
CA THR A 472 24.22 23.23 -1.65
C THR A 472 25.43 22.32 -1.44
N LYS A 473 25.55 21.31 -2.32
CA LYS A 473 26.70 20.42 -2.35
C LYS A 473 27.33 20.43 -3.74
N PHE A 474 28.61 20.71 -3.80
CA PHE A 474 29.44 20.49 -4.96
C PHE A 474 30.25 19.23 -4.76
N SER A 475 30.39 18.42 -5.80
CA SER A 475 31.18 17.20 -5.76
C SER A 475 32.01 17.05 -7.02
N LEU A 476 33.23 16.59 -6.83
CA LEU A 476 34.13 16.15 -7.88
C LEU A 476 34.54 14.73 -7.52
N GLY A 477 34.16 13.76 -8.31
CA GLY A 477 34.54 12.35 -8.17
C GLY A 477 35.46 11.95 -9.32
N PHE A 478 36.54 11.28 -9.03
CA PHE A 478 37.39 10.62 -10.02
C PHE A 478 37.46 9.15 -9.72
N ARG A 479 37.35 8.31 -10.75
CA ARG A 479 37.54 6.85 -10.66
C ARG A 479 38.36 6.37 -11.84
N SER A 480 39.36 5.55 -11.53
CA SER A 480 40.10 4.77 -12.52
C SER A 480 40.04 3.32 -12.17
N THR A 481 39.34 2.55 -13.00
CA THR A 481 39.20 1.11 -12.86
C THR A 481 40.04 0.43 -13.92
N ASN A 482 40.97 -0.43 -13.50
CA ASN A 482 41.92 -1.11 -14.36
C ASN A 482 41.85 -2.62 -14.18
N PHE A 483 42.07 -3.35 -15.26
CA PHE A 483 42.31 -4.77 -15.21
C PHE A 483 43.70 -5.04 -14.64
N LEU A 484 43.80 -5.92 -13.64
CA LEU A 484 45.07 -6.22 -12.96
C LEU A 484 45.64 -7.57 -13.34
N SER A 485 44.80 -8.61 -13.41
CA SER A 485 45.23 -9.95 -13.73
C SER A 485 44.08 -10.86 -14.18
N GLY A 486 44.40 -11.99 -14.83
CA GLY A 486 43.49 -13.03 -15.27
C GLY A 486 43.30 -13.06 -16.78
N SER A 487 42.10 -13.36 -17.26
CA SER A 487 41.77 -13.51 -18.67
C SER A 487 41.08 -12.26 -19.24
N PRO A 488 41.81 -11.29 -19.84
CA PRO A 488 41.26 -10.02 -20.27
C PRO A 488 40.21 -10.12 -21.37
N ASN A 489 40.33 -11.12 -22.24
CA ASN A 489 39.46 -11.35 -23.41
C ASN A 489 38.30 -12.30 -23.12
N PHE A 490 38.03 -12.58 -21.86
CA PHE A 490 36.93 -13.42 -21.46
C PHE A 490 35.59 -12.76 -21.77
N LYS A 491 34.94 -13.22 -22.82
CA LYS A 491 33.54 -12.86 -23.09
C LYS A 491 32.67 -13.74 -22.21
N ILE A 492 32.23 -13.20 -21.10
CA ILE A 492 31.13 -13.84 -20.35
C ILE A 492 29.99 -14.01 -21.35
N PRO A 493 29.45 -15.24 -21.52
CA PRO A 493 28.29 -15.47 -22.36
C PRO A 493 27.24 -14.42 -21.96
N ASN A 494 26.64 -13.77 -22.95
CA ASN A 494 25.74 -12.61 -22.73
C ASN A 494 24.56 -13.03 -21.84
N ILE A 495 24.80 -13.09 -20.53
CA ILE A 495 23.86 -13.58 -19.53
C ILE A 495 22.73 -12.59 -19.35
N TYR A 496 23.08 -11.31 -19.38
CA TYR A 496 22.10 -10.22 -19.34
C TYR A 496 22.13 -9.47 -20.66
N PRO A 497 20.97 -9.23 -21.28
CA PRO A 497 20.91 -8.32 -22.43
C PRO A 497 21.43 -6.96 -21.96
N PHE A 498 22.26 -6.33 -22.81
CA PHE A 498 22.73 -4.98 -22.56
C PHE A 498 21.51 -4.05 -22.44
N VAL A 499 21.29 -3.55 -21.25
CA VAL A 499 20.30 -2.50 -20.99
C VAL A 499 21.09 -1.19 -20.84
N GLU A 500 20.93 -0.28 -21.80
CA GLU A 500 21.51 1.05 -21.68
C GLU A 500 21.02 1.68 -20.37
N ASP A 501 21.96 2.18 -19.56
CA ASP A 501 21.64 2.73 -18.25
C ASP A 501 20.91 4.07 -18.42
N LEU A 502 19.63 4.06 -18.11
CA LEU A 502 18.76 5.23 -18.20
C LEU A 502 18.94 6.20 -17.02
N ASN A 503 19.63 5.76 -15.98
CA ASN A 503 19.90 6.53 -14.78
C ASN A 503 21.37 6.98 -14.73
N LEU A 504 21.73 7.67 -13.66
CA LEU A 504 23.11 7.95 -13.34
C LEU A 504 23.80 6.65 -12.97
N SER A 505 24.86 6.28 -13.69
CA SER A 505 25.61 5.05 -13.43
C SER A 505 26.32 5.11 -12.09
N PRO A 506 26.42 3.99 -11.34
CA PRO A 506 27.22 3.92 -10.13
C PRO A 506 28.66 4.37 -10.37
N LEU A 507 29.22 5.06 -9.40
CA LEU A 507 30.58 5.57 -9.53
C LEU A 507 31.60 4.50 -9.13
N ASP A 508 31.39 3.85 -8.00
CA ASP A 508 32.31 2.89 -7.39
C ASP A 508 32.22 1.49 -8.01
N LEU A 509 33.34 0.79 -8.07
CA LEU A 509 33.44 -0.57 -8.58
C LEU A 509 32.56 -1.57 -7.80
N LEU A 510 32.46 -1.42 -6.46
CA LEU A 510 31.67 -2.29 -5.60
C LEU A 510 30.16 -2.03 -5.67
N ASP A 511 29.75 -0.85 -6.11
CA ASP A 511 28.34 -0.46 -6.20
C ASP A 511 27.73 -0.80 -7.57
N ASP A 512 28.52 -1.36 -8.50
CA ASP A 512 27.99 -1.76 -9.81
C ASP A 512 27.17 -3.04 -9.70
N PRO A 513 25.83 -2.98 -9.85
CA PRO A 513 24.97 -4.17 -9.76
C PRO A 513 25.19 -5.17 -10.90
N LYS A 514 25.92 -4.78 -11.94
CA LYS A 514 26.24 -5.60 -13.11
C LYS A 514 27.66 -6.15 -12.98
N ASN A 515 27.87 -6.99 -12.01
CA ASN A 515 29.18 -7.59 -11.78
C ASN A 515 29.79 -8.28 -13.01
N GLU A 516 28.96 -8.73 -13.96
CA GLU A 516 29.42 -9.36 -15.21
C GLU A 516 29.96 -8.34 -16.23
N SER A 517 29.57 -7.10 -16.15
CA SER A 517 29.93 -6.05 -17.10
C SER A 517 30.95 -5.04 -16.55
N ILE A 518 31.81 -5.49 -15.61
CA ILE A 518 32.92 -4.65 -15.15
C ILE A 518 33.85 -4.37 -16.33
N ILE A 519 34.12 -3.10 -16.55
CA ILE A 519 34.96 -2.62 -17.65
C ILE A 519 36.04 -1.67 -17.10
N GLU A 520 37.16 -1.61 -17.80
CA GLU A 520 38.16 -0.59 -17.57
C GLU A 520 37.55 0.78 -17.88
N LYS A 521 37.68 1.70 -16.95
CA LYS A 521 37.13 3.04 -17.11
C LYS A 521 38.00 4.10 -16.41
N ASN A 522 38.08 5.28 -17.02
CA ASN A 522 38.54 6.49 -16.36
C ASN A 522 37.43 7.52 -16.44
N LEU A 523 36.83 7.84 -15.30
CA LEU A 523 35.67 8.70 -15.19
C LEU A 523 35.92 9.84 -14.25
N VAL A 524 35.62 11.05 -14.70
CA VAL A 524 35.48 12.24 -13.85
C VAL A 524 34.00 12.61 -13.80
N ARG A 525 33.46 12.73 -12.61
CA ARG A 525 32.08 13.19 -12.36
C ARG A 525 32.12 14.54 -11.64
N LEU A 526 31.52 15.55 -12.22
CA LEU A 526 31.16 16.79 -11.57
C LEU A 526 29.73 16.75 -11.11
N GLY A 527 29.47 17.06 -9.86
CA GLY A 527 28.11 17.06 -9.28
C GLY A 527 27.78 18.40 -8.64
N TRP A 528 26.57 18.85 -8.86
CA TRP A 528 25.95 19.95 -8.15
C TRP A 528 24.57 19.50 -7.67
N GLU A 529 24.41 19.53 -6.34
CA GLU A 529 23.15 19.23 -5.69
C GLU A 529 22.72 20.44 -4.88
N ASN A 530 21.48 20.85 -5.04
CA ASN A 530 20.92 22.02 -4.39
C ASN A 530 19.52 21.69 -3.87
N SER A 531 19.25 22.05 -2.61
CA SER A 531 17.93 21.80 -2.03
C SER A 531 17.50 22.92 -1.09
N PHE A 532 16.22 23.25 -1.16
CA PHE A 532 15.56 24.21 -0.29
C PHE A 532 14.53 23.47 0.55
N TRP A 533 14.61 23.61 1.86
CA TRP A 533 13.73 23.02 2.83
C TRP A 533 12.94 24.11 3.55
N GLY A 534 11.64 24.08 3.46
CA GLY A 534 10.77 24.96 4.20
C GLY A 534 10.32 24.33 5.52
N LYS A 535 10.18 25.16 6.55
CA LYS A 535 9.56 24.79 7.82
C LYS A 535 8.21 25.47 7.92
N TRP A 536 7.18 24.71 8.39
CA TRP A 536 5.84 25.19 8.72
C TRP A 536 5.25 24.36 9.85
N ASN A 537 4.81 25.02 10.93
CA ASN A 537 4.22 24.34 12.11
C ASN A 537 5.04 23.11 12.56
N ASP A 538 6.37 23.29 12.73
CA ASP A 538 7.34 22.25 13.09
C ASP A 538 7.53 21.10 12.08
N ALA A 539 6.81 21.08 10.97
CA ALA A 539 7.03 20.14 9.88
C ALA A 539 8.06 20.70 8.87
N ASN A 540 9.03 19.86 8.49
CA ASN A 540 10.01 20.18 7.45
C ASN A 540 9.55 19.58 6.12
N ARG A 541 9.59 20.40 5.06
CA ARG A 541 9.23 19.99 3.71
C ARG A 541 10.29 20.43 2.71
N LYS A 542 10.68 19.51 1.82
CA LYS A 542 11.57 19.85 0.71
C LYS A 542 10.79 20.62 -0.36
N LEU A 543 11.12 21.89 -0.59
CA LEU A 543 10.44 22.77 -1.54
C LEU A 543 10.99 22.62 -2.95
N LEU A 544 12.33 22.50 -3.04
CA LEU A 544 13.03 22.41 -4.30
C LEU A 544 14.23 21.48 -4.11
N SER A 545 14.43 20.58 -5.06
CA SER A 545 15.65 19.77 -5.18
C SER A 545 16.13 19.84 -6.62
N MET A 546 17.37 20.20 -6.82
CA MET A 546 18.05 20.20 -8.11
C MET A 546 19.31 19.38 -8.00
N ARG A 547 19.52 18.46 -8.94
CA ARG A 547 20.74 17.67 -9.06
C ARG A 547 21.20 17.71 -10.50
N ALA A 548 22.45 18.05 -10.70
CA ALA A 548 23.09 18.01 -12.01
C ALA A 548 24.42 17.26 -11.88
N PHE A 549 24.63 16.30 -12.75
CA PHE A 549 25.87 15.53 -12.82
C PHE A 549 26.38 15.54 -14.25
N TYR A 550 27.67 15.77 -14.38
CA TYR A 550 28.37 15.72 -15.65
C TYR A 550 29.46 14.66 -15.58
N ASP A 551 29.34 13.62 -16.40
CA ASP A 551 30.29 12.51 -16.52
C ASP A 551 31.17 12.71 -17.74
N LEU A 552 32.48 12.75 -17.52
CA LEU A 552 33.51 12.80 -18.52
C LEU A 552 34.29 11.49 -18.49
N TRP A 553 34.16 10.69 -19.52
CA TRP A 553 34.89 9.45 -19.70
C TRP A 553 36.11 9.67 -20.60
N SER A 554 37.31 9.31 -20.14
CA SER A 554 38.52 9.44 -20.92
C SER A 554 38.95 8.14 -21.61
N SER A 555 38.51 6.97 -21.10
CA SER A 555 38.65 5.69 -21.77
C SER A 555 37.31 4.93 -21.75
N TYR A 556 36.99 4.29 -22.84
CA TYR A 556 35.75 3.55 -23.05
C TYR A 556 36.05 2.24 -23.77
N PRO A 557 35.37 1.13 -23.45
CA PRO A 557 35.55 -0.12 -24.16
C PRO A 557 35.21 0.01 -25.65
N GLU A 558 35.90 -0.74 -26.50
CA GLU A 558 35.60 -0.84 -27.93
C GLU A 558 34.12 -1.21 -28.16
N GLY A 559 33.42 -0.45 -28.96
CA GLY A 559 32.02 -0.68 -29.35
C GLY A 559 30.97 0.00 -28.46
N VAL A 560 31.37 0.72 -27.41
CA VAL A 560 30.49 1.61 -26.65
C VAL A 560 30.88 3.04 -26.93
N ASP A 561 29.95 3.87 -27.42
CA ASP A 561 30.24 5.29 -27.67
C ASP A 561 30.60 6.02 -26.37
N GLY A 562 31.90 6.21 -26.14
CA GLY A 562 32.42 6.96 -25.02
C GLY A 562 31.85 8.34 -24.97
N GLY A 563 30.98 8.64 -24.01
CA GLY A 563 30.15 9.81 -24.00
C GLY A 563 30.50 10.80 -22.92
N ARG A 564 30.08 12.03 -23.16
CA ARG A 564 29.99 13.07 -22.15
C ARG A 564 28.53 13.14 -21.72
N PHE A 565 28.22 12.58 -20.56
CA PHE A 565 26.83 12.51 -20.12
C PHE A 565 26.48 13.66 -19.18
N LEU A 566 25.37 14.33 -19.47
CA LEU A 566 24.74 15.27 -18.56
C LEU A 566 23.47 14.64 -18.01
N TYR A 567 23.39 14.56 -16.71
CA TYR A 567 22.20 14.11 -15.97
C TYR A 567 21.65 15.30 -15.18
N GLY A 568 20.34 15.55 -15.30
CA GLY A 568 19.63 16.58 -14.54
C GLY A 568 18.37 16.00 -13.91
N ASP A 569 18.12 16.34 -12.65
CA ASP A 569 16.90 16.00 -11.91
C ASP A 569 16.47 17.22 -11.09
N ILE A 570 15.27 17.73 -11.37
CA ILE A 570 14.69 18.88 -10.69
C ILE A 570 13.32 18.48 -10.17
N SER A 571 13.11 18.64 -8.88
CA SER A 571 11.83 18.42 -8.23
C SER A 571 11.43 19.67 -7.45
N ILE A 572 10.26 20.20 -7.76
CA ILE A 572 9.71 21.44 -7.19
C ILE A 572 8.40 21.08 -6.48
N HIS A 573 8.35 21.29 -5.17
CA HIS A 573 7.19 21.01 -4.32
C HIS A 573 6.88 22.21 -3.41
N PRO A 574 6.46 23.35 -3.96
CA PRO A 574 6.25 24.56 -3.17
C PRO A 574 5.13 24.41 -2.15
N SER A 575 4.21 23.48 -2.39
CA SER A 575 3.12 23.12 -1.48
C SER A 575 2.82 21.62 -1.51
N SER A 576 1.94 21.15 -0.63
CA SER A 576 1.48 19.76 -0.61
C SER A 576 0.57 19.41 -1.80
N TRP A 577 0.00 20.42 -2.45
CA TRP A 577 -0.96 20.25 -3.55
C TRP A 577 -0.36 20.42 -4.96
N PHE A 578 0.91 20.86 -5.07
CA PHE A 578 1.57 21.12 -6.35
C PHE A 578 2.97 20.54 -6.42
N SER A 579 3.29 19.84 -7.52
CA SER A 579 4.65 19.38 -7.79
C SER A 579 4.99 19.39 -9.27
N ILE A 580 6.25 19.72 -9.57
CA ILE A 580 6.88 19.59 -10.89
C ILE A 580 8.10 18.70 -10.74
N ASN A 581 8.24 17.72 -11.62
CA ASN A 581 9.41 16.84 -11.69
C ASN A 581 9.96 16.83 -13.10
N LEU A 582 11.25 17.11 -13.24
CA LEU A 582 11.96 17.14 -14.52
C LEU A 582 13.19 16.25 -14.37
N ARG A 583 13.36 15.28 -15.27
CA ARG A 583 14.54 14.40 -15.28
C ARG A 583 15.00 14.18 -16.70
N GLN A 584 16.30 14.34 -16.92
CA GLN A 584 16.89 14.16 -18.23
C GLN A 584 18.31 13.56 -18.13
N LYS A 585 18.64 12.66 -19.07
CA LYS A 585 20.01 12.17 -19.32
C LYS A 585 20.32 12.34 -20.80
N VAL A 586 21.40 13.02 -21.11
CA VAL A 586 21.82 13.37 -22.47
C VAL A 586 23.28 12.99 -22.66
N ASP A 587 23.61 12.39 -23.79
CA ASP A 587 24.98 12.31 -24.28
C ASP A 587 25.28 13.59 -25.07
N LEU A 588 26.20 14.40 -24.58
CA LEU A 588 26.58 15.67 -25.19
C LEU A 588 27.49 15.51 -26.42
N LYS A 589 28.09 14.31 -26.62
CA LYS A 589 28.95 14.05 -27.78
C LYS A 589 28.14 13.92 -29.07
N ASN A 590 27.02 13.20 -29.00
CA ASN A 590 26.17 12.91 -30.15
C ASN A 590 24.75 13.52 -30.05
N GLY A 591 24.45 14.24 -28.96
CA GLY A 591 23.13 14.83 -28.72
C GLY A 591 22.03 13.82 -28.43
N LYS A 592 22.37 12.53 -28.21
CA LYS A 592 21.40 11.45 -27.96
C LYS A 592 20.77 11.62 -26.57
N ASN A 593 19.45 11.68 -26.53
CA ASN A 593 18.70 11.67 -25.28
C ASN A 593 18.43 10.23 -24.85
N TYR A 594 18.95 9.83 -23.70
CA TYR A 594 18.71 8.53 -23.10
C TYR A 594 17.40 8.49 -22.34
N ARG A 595 17.08 9.58 -21.65
CA ARG A 595 15.85 9.71 -20.88
C ARG A 595 15.38 11.17 -20.86
N LYS A 596 14.08 11.36 -21.06
CA LYS A 596 13.36 12.59 -20.70
C LYS A 596 12.12 12.21 -19.92
N SER A 597 11.90 12.84 -18.79
CA SER A 597 10.71 12.62 -17.97
C SER A 597 10.32 13.95 -17.34
N TYR A 598 9.19 14.49 -17.73
CA TYR A 598 8.68 15.77 -17.24
C TYR A 598 7.27 15.55 -16.72
N GLY A 599 6.98 15.99 -15.51
CA GLY A 599 5.68 15.77 -14.89
C GLY A 599 5.23 16.97 -14.07
N ILE A 600 3.95 17.25 -14.13
CA ILE A 600 3.25 18.24 -13.30
C ILE A 600 2.11 17.52 -12.60
N ASN A 601 1.99 17.70 -11.29
CA ASN A 601 0.90 17.16 -10.50
C ASN A 601 0.25 18.26 -9.70
N LEU A 602 -1.07 18.27 -9.72
CA LEU A 602 -1.94 19.13 -8.94
C LEU A 602 -2.87 18.26 -8.11
N ARG A 603 -2.94 18.45 -6.80
CA ARG A 603 -3.76 17.63 -5.93
C ARG A 603 -4.18 18.41 -4.68
N ASP A 604 -5.46 18.69 -4.51
CA ASP A 604 -5.98 19.34 -3.32
C ASP A 604 -6.24 18.41 -2.11
N GLY A 605 -5.76 17.19 -2.21
CA GLY A 605 -5.81 16.20 -1.12
C GLY A 605 -7.14 15.45 -0.99
N ARG A 606 -8.30 16.08 -1.22
CA ARG A 606 -9.62 15.46 -0.96
C ARG A 606 -10.58 15.49 -2.14
N PHE A 607 -10.60 16.57 -2.93
CA PHE A 607 -11.70 16.81 -3.87
C PHE A 607 -11.30 16.66 -5.32
N GLN A 608 -10.06 16.99 -5.69
CA GLN A 608 -9.63 16.94 -7.09
C GLN A 608 -8.12 16.76 -7.23
N GLY A 609 -7.73 16.28 -8.40
CA GLY A 609 -6.35 16.18 -8.79
C GLY A 609 -6.19 16.02 -10.29
N ALA A 610 -5.07 16.49 -10.82
CA ALA A 610 -4.68 16.34 -12.19
C ALA A 610 -3.18 16.09 -12.29
N SER A 611 -2.78 15.26 -13.24
CA SER A 611 -1.39 15.07 -13.58
C SER A 611 -1.20 15.06 -15.09
N LEU A 612 -0.07 15.59 -15.52
CA LEU A 612 0.39 15.53 -16.89
C LEU A 612 1.86 15.15 -16.87
N SER A 613 2.25 14.14 -17.63
CA SER A 613 3.63 13.75 -17.74
C SER A 613 4.01 13.35 -19.16
N TYR A 614 5.20 13.73 -19.54
CA TYR A 614 5.87 13.34 -20.77
C TYR A 614 7.04 12.43 -20.44
N MET A 615 7.19 11.32 -21.15
CA MET A 615 8.28 10.37 -21.01
C MET A 615 8.82 9.97 -22.39
N SER A 616 10.14 10.00 -22.51
CA SER A 616 10.87 9.52 -23.67
C SER A 616 12.08 8.72 -23.24
N TYR A 617 12.28 7.54 -23.84
CA TYR A 617 13.40 6.65 -23.57
C TYR A 617 14.09 6.28 -24.88
N LEU A 618 15.39 6.61 -25.00
CA LEU A 618 16.27 6.21 -26.09
C LEU A 618 15.71 6.52 -27.49
N ASN A 619 14.77 7.46 -27.58
CA ASN A 619 13.98 7.70 -28.80
C ASN A 619 13.18 6.47 -29.29
N PHE A 620 13.05 5.39 -28.52
CA PHE A 620 12.19 4.27 -28.85
C PHE A 620 10.73 4.52 -28.51
N ASN A 621 10.48 5.16 -27.38
CA ASN A 621 9.15 5.39 -26.83
C ASN A 621 9.00 6.86 -26.45
N ASP A 622 7.96 7.52 -26.95
CA ASP A 622 7.58 8.88 -26.61
C ASP A 622 6.11 8.90 -26.20
N TYR A 623 5.84 9.11 -24.93
CA TYR A 623 4.50 9.08 -24.36
C TYR A 623 4.14 10.36 -23.63
N LEU A 624 2.91 10.80 -23.86
CA LEU A 624 2.23 11.81 -23.05
C LEU A 624 1.15 11.11 -22.21
N SER A 625 1.27 11.17 -20.91
CA SER A 625 0.29 10.61 -19.97
C SER A 625 -0.44 11.73 -19.26
N SER A 626 -1.76 11.63 -19.17
CA SER A 626 -2.59 12.55 -18.41
C SER A 626 -3.56 11.79 -17.51
N SER A 627 -3.81 12.33 -16.33
CA SER A 627 -4.89 11.85 -15.46
C SER A 627 -5.55 13.02 -14.75
N ALA A 628 -6.84 12.89 -14.50
CA ALA A 628 -7.61 13.83 -13.70
C ALA A 628 -8.68 13.06 -12.92
N TRP A 629 -8.95 13.54 -11.72
CA TRP A 629 -10.05 13.03 -10.91
C TRP A 629 -10.70 14.16 -10.12
N LYS A 630 -11.98 14.00 -9.86
CA LYS A 630 -12.76 14.97 -9.07
C LYS A 630 -13.85 14.27 -8.28
N ARG A 631 -13.97 14.63 -7.02
CA ARG A 631 -15.12 14.32 -6.18
C ARG A 631 -16.09 15.49 -6.29
N LEU A 632 -17.20 15.29 -6.98
CA LEU A 632 -18.20 16.33 -7.21
C LEU A 632 -19.03 16.61 -5.95
N ASN A 633 -19.29 15.57 -5.17
CA ASN A 633 -19.90 15.61 -3.84
C ASN A 633 -19.51 14.36 -3.05
N GLU A 634 -20.06 14.14 -1.87
CA GLU A 634 -19.77 12.96 -1.03
C GLU A 634 -20.14 11.62 -1.70
N LYS A 635 -21.07 11.64 -2.63
CA LYS A 635 -21.61 10.46 -3.30
C LYS A 635 -21.02 10.22 -4.69
N LEU A 636 -20.50 11.25 -5.36
CA LEU A 636 -20.12 11.18 -6.76
C LEU A 636 -18.65 11.49 -6.97
N PHE A 637 -17.93 10.52 -7.50
CA PHE A 637 -16.51 10.60 -7.87
C PHE A 637 -16.33 10.26 -9.35
N CYS A 638 -15.54 11.05 -10.07
CA CYS A 638 -15.18 10.78 -11.46
C CYS A 638 -13.67 10.83 -11.66
N SER A 639 -13.18 10.00 -12.57
CA SER A 639 -11.77 10.00 -12.96
C SER A 639 -11.62 9.73 -14.45
N THR A 640 -10.55 10.28 -15.04
CA THR A 640 -10.14 9.98 -16.40
C THR A 640 -8.63 9.87 -16.47
N SER A 641 -8.14 9.04 -17.38
CA SER A 641 -6.71 8.87 -17.65
C SER A 641 -6.48 8.53 -19.11
N ALA A 642 -5.40 9.03 -19.67
CA ALA A 642 -5.03 8.81 -21.05
C ALA A 642 -3.52 8.66 -21.21
N LEU A 643 -3.12 7.83 -22.17
CA LEU A 643 -1.75 7.66 -22.64
C LEU A 643 -1.73 7.84 -24.15
N TYR A 644 -1.03 8.85 -24.63
CA TYR A 644 -0.89 9.15 -26.04
C TYR A 644 0.54 8.82 -26.50
N ASP A 645 0.66 7.98 -27.51
CA ASP A 645 1.93 7.68 -28.16
C ASP A 645 2.22 8.77 -29.20
N LEU A 646 3.24 9.58 -28.95
CA LEU A 646 3.62 10.70 -29.82
C LEU A 646 4.26 10.22 -31.12
N LYS A 647 4.89 9.04 -31.13
CA LYS A 647 5.50 8.47 -32.35
C LYS A 647 4.46 7.89 -33.29
N GLN A 648 3.56 7.08 -32.74
CA GLN A 648 2.46 6.49 -33.49
C GLN A 648 1.33 7.49 -33.76
N LYS A 649 1.39 8.69 -33.14
CA LYS A 649 0.34 9.72 -33.18
C LYS A 649 -1.04 9.15 -32.86
N SER A 650 -1.10 8.26 -31.87
CA SER A 650 -2.30 7.53 -31.52
C SER A 650 -2.53 7.50 -30.01
N LEU A 651 -3.81 7.45 -29.62
CA LEU A 651 -4.22 7.24 -28.24
C LEU A 651 -4.05 5.76 -27.90
N SER A 652 -3.00 5.41 -27.15
CA SER A 652 -2.70 4.03 -26.77
C SER A 652 -3.59 3.51 -25.67
N TYR A 653 -4.03 4.41 -24.77
CA TYR A 653 -4.91 4.07 -23.65
C TYR A 653 -5.76 5.27 -23.27
N TRP A 654 -7.02 4.99 -23.02
CA TRP A 654 -7.94 5.94 -22.39
C TRP A 654 -8.90 5.18 -21.47
N ARG A 655 -9.16 5.74 -20.30
CA ARG A 655 -10.17 5.25 -19.38
C ARG A 655 -10.88 6.42 -18.73
N SER A 656 -12.20 6.35 -18.68
CA SER A 656 -13.03 7.21 -17.83
C SER A 656 -13.87 6.36 -16.92
N SER A 657 -14.04 6.79 -15.68
CA SER A 657 -14.85 6.10 -14.69
C SER A 657 -15.67 7.07 -13.84
N LEU A 658 -16.83 6.61 -13.44
CA LEU A 658 -17.76 7.28 -12.55
C LEU A 658 -18.12 6.33 -11.42
N GLU A 659 -17.97 6.76 -10.17
CA GLU A 659 -18.40 6.05 -8.97
C GLU A 659 -19.52 6.86 -8.32
N TYR A 660 -20.64 6.20 -8.04
CA TYR A 660 -21.78 6.80 -7.35
C TYR A 660 -22.16 5.97 -6.13
N ARG A 661 -22.26 6.61 -4.98
CA ARG A 661 -22.62 5.99 -3.71
C ARG A 661 -24.10 6.26 -3.40
N THR A 662 -24.87 5.17 -3.30
CA THR A 662 -26.26 5.22 -2.90
C THR A 662 -26.38 4.71 -1.47
N GLY A 663 -26.85 5.56 -0.55
CA GLY A 663 -26.84 5.22 0.88
C GLY A 663 -25.41 5.03 1.42
N SER A 664 -25.30 4.23 2.47
CA SER A 664 -23.99 3.90 3.09
C SER A 664 -23.39 2.62 2.54
N SER A 665 -24.15 1.81 1.84
CA SER A 665 -23.83 0.41 1.52
C SER A 665 -23.53 0.15 0.06
N TRP A 666 -24.15 0.87 -0.87
CA TRP A 666 -24.05 0.58 -2.29
C TRP A 666 -23.12 1.54 -3.02
N ILE A 667 -22.24 0.97 -3.82
CA ILE A 667 -21.36 1.71 -4.74
C ILE A 667 -21.63 1.22 -6.15
N TRP A 668 -22.06 2.13 -7.00
CA TRP A 668 -22.18 1.94 -8.44
C TRP A 668 -20.90 2.45 -9.08
N ASP A 669 -20.27 1.64 -9.88
CA ASP A 669 -19.14 2.05 -10.71
C ASP A 669 -19.46 1.80 -12.20
N THR A 670 -19.18 2.79 -13.01
CA THR A 670 -19.21 2.64 -14.47
C THR A 670 -17.89 3.10 -15.03
N SER A 671 -17.39 2.38 -16.02
CA SER A 671 -16.17 2.79 -16.69
C SER A 671 -16.17 2.41 -18.17
N MET A 672 -15.49 3.24 -18.96
CA MET A 672 -15.17 2.96 -20.35
C MET A 672 -13.65 2.98 -20.50
N THR A 673 -13.10 1.95 -21.12
CA THR A 673 -11.67 1.80 -21.36
C THR A 673 -11.44 1.50 -22.83
N GLN A 674 -10.51 2.21 -23.45
CA GLN A 674 -10.02 1.92 -24.80
C GLN A 674 -8.50 1.72 -24.75
N ARG A 675 -8.04 0.66 -25.39
CA ARG A 675 -6.60 0.37 -25.56
C ARG A 675 -6.31 0.14 -27.02
N LYS A 676 -5.15 0.58 -27.47
CA LYS A 676 -4.59 0.30 -28.79
C LYS A 676 -3.15 -0.15 -28.65
N GLY A 677 -2.75 -1.14 -29.40
CA GLY A 677 -1.40 -1.68 -29.36
C GLY A 677 -1.13 -2.58 -30.58
N THR A 678 0.03 -3.18 -30.61
CA THR A 678 0.52 -3.94 -31.77
C THR A 678 0.11 -5.41 -31.76
N ARG A 679 -0.27 -5.96 -30.59
CA ARG A 679 -0.64 -7.38 -30.45
C ARG A 679 -1.82 -7.54 -29.51
N LYS A 680 -3.00 -7.89 -30.04
CA LYS A 680 -4.25 -8.16 -29.28
C LYS A 680 -4.69 -7.03 -28.31
N GLU A 681 -4.14 -5.81 -28.41
CA GLU A 681 -4.46 -4.71 -27.51
C GLU A 681 -5.56 -3.77 -28.01
N ASN A 682 -6.08 -3.98 -29.23
CA ASN A 682 -7.18 -3.18 -29.76
C ASN A 682 -8.49 -3.57 -29.09
N ILE A 683 -8.76 -2.96 -27.94
CA ILE A 683 -9.84 -3.34 -27.05
C ILE A 683 -10.64 -2.10 -26.67
N THR A 684 -11.95 -2.22 -26.77
CA THR A 684 -12.90 -1.30 -26.14
C THR A 684 -13.71 -2.09 -25.12
N GLU A 685 -13.74 -1.63 -23.89
CA GLU A 685 -14.46 -2.25 -22.77
C GLU A 685 -15.30 -1.18 -22.09
N TRP A 686 -16.56 -1.47 -21.85
CA TRP A 686 -17.38 -0.69 -20.93
C TRP A 686 -17.90 -1.60 -19.81
N THR A 687 -18.11 -1.04 -18.63
CA THR A 687 -18.51 -1.79 -17.45
C THR A 687 -19.51 -1.02 -16.61
N ILE A 688 -20.43 -1.74 -16.00
CA ILE A 688 -21.26 -1.26 -14.90
C ILE A 688 -21.09 -2.26 -13.78
N GLY A 689 -20.64 -1.78 -12.63
CA GLY A 689 -20.44 -2.55 -11.42
C GLY A 689 -21.36 -2.09 -10.31
N LEU A 690 -21.74 -3.02 -9.45
CA LEU A 690 -22.45 -2.78 -8.22
C LEU A 690 -21.72 -3.51 -7.11
N SER A 691 -21.21 -2.78 -6.16
CA SER A 691 -20.51 -3.33 -5.01
C SER A 691 -21.18 -2.93 -3.69
N LEU A 692 -21.14 -3.86 -2.74
CA LEU A 692 -21.65 -3.67 -1.39
C LEU A 692 -20.49 -3.28 -0.47
N SER A 693 -20.52 -2.03 0.07
CA SER A 693 -19.44 -1.49 0.91
C SER A 693 -19.73 -1.54 2.41
N GLY A 694 -20.91 -1.98 2.83
CA GLY A 694 -21.40 -1.86 4.19
C GLY A 694 -20.68 -2.73 5.22
N PHE A 695 -20.13 -3.83 4.82
CA PHE A 695 -19.32 -4.67 5.68
C PHE A 695 -17.87 -4.33 5.39
N LYS A 696 -17.34 -3.31 6.09
CA LYS A 696 -15.94 -2.90 5.93
C LYS A 696 -15.00 -4.07 6.06
N LEU A 697 -14.71 -4.67 4.96
CA LEU A 697 -13.41 -5.24 4.71
C LEU A 697 -12.47 -4.05 4.54
N ASN A 698 -11.39 -4.04 5.31
CA ASN A 698 -10.31 -3.09 5.12
C ASN A 698 -10.08 -2.94 3.63
N GLN A 699 -10.08 -1.69 3.15
CA GLN A 699 -9.88 -1.31 1.77
C GLN A 699 -8.62 -1.99 1.20
N LEU A 700 -8.76 -3.22 0.74
CA LEU A 700 -7.83 -3.89 -0.16
C LEU A 700 -8.24 -3.67 -1.62
N THR A 701 -9.08 -2.70 -1.90
CA THR A 701 -9.05 -2.03 -3.17
C THR A 701 -7.88 -1.04 -3.08
N GLU A 702 -6.68 -1.49 -3.49
CA GLU A 702 -5.73 -0.56 -4.05
C GLU A 702 -6.55 0.35 -4.97
N PRO A 703 -6.48 1.67 -4.80
CA PRO A 703 -7.06 2.55 -5.79
C PRO A 703 -6.48 2.11 -7.13
N ASP A 704 -7.31 1.79 -8.09
CA ASP A 704 -6.95 1.55 -9.49
C ASP A 704 -6.43 2.88 -10.07
N GLY A 705 -5.50 3.52 -9.38
CA GLY A 705 -4.90 4.78 -9.76
C GLY A 705 -3.57 4.54 -10.46
N LEU A 706 -3.41 5.12 -11.61
CA LEU A 706 -2.16 5.31 -12.33
C LEU A 706 -0.98 5.84 -11.48
N ASN A 707 -1.22 6.18 -10.20
CA ASN A 707 -0.23 6.68 -9.27
C ASN A 707 0.87 5.65 -8.92
N SER A 708 0.68 4.35 -9.17
CA SER A 708 1.73 3.35 -8.96
C SER A 708 2.75 3.30 -10.11
N LEU A 709 2.46 3.87 -11.26
CA LEU A 709 3.40 3.94 -12.39
C LEU A 709 4.49 5.00 -12.19
N TYR A 710 4.35 5.90 -11.22
CA TYR A 710 5.25 7.03 -11.00
C TYR A 710 6.01 7.01 -9.68
N SER A 711 5.86 5.97 -8.87
CA SER A 711 6.60 5.79 -7.61
C SER A 711 7.89 4.96 -7.77
N MET A 712 8.39 4.82 -8.99
CA MET A 712 9.73 4.29 -9.24
C MET A 712 10.74 5.42 -9.46
#